data_2a4004c626f955291129efb91be7ea33
#
_entry.id   2a4004c626f955291129efb91be7ea33
#
_cell.length_a   1.000
_cell.length_b   1.000
_cell.length_c   1.000
_cell.angle_alpha   90.00
_cell.angle_beta   90.00
_cell.angle_gamma   90.00
#
_symmetry.space_group_name_H-M   'P 1'
#
loop_
_entity.id
_entity.type
_entity.pdbx_description
1 polymer ?
#
loop_
_entity_poly.entity_id
_entity_poly.type
_entity_poly.pdbx_seq_one_letter_code
_entity_poly.pdbx_strand_id
1 'polypeptide(L)'
;NVRSNLHFTLTKTTMLSVNLSGSHAVTKSPGGQYPNLVWAAFYGTAPDSFVPIYSSGHFGYYQPKPTQSSQNSAEYLYANGISYNTNDRLNTDFTLQQDLGFLLKGLRAHVRLAFDNSFGEGGRGVDDTNDWEAENYKWIDPDTGEVYYSEHQSGLNKLDYYNTKSWGTSSGGTGGAYRRVNYSAQIDYSNTFGQHTVGAMGNFSREQYATGSMQPYFRENWVFRATYDYAKRYMLEYNGAYNGSEKFADANRFGFFNSGAVGWMLSEEPLFKKLNAKWVDMLKFRASLGQIGDDNAGRWLYMDTWASGGSFRQGLTGINGSNSPYTWWYQSAMGNPNVKWEIATKLDLAVDFSFLGGLFAGSFDYFHEKRSDILLDGGRRAIPDYFGATAPTANLGEIESEGYEFELRWNKVLGDWRIWGNASLTHAESKVIEADEPMLKPAYQKEAGKAINQTYSYVDKGYYNTWDELYGSTAHDTNDQFRLPGNYIILDYDADGVITQNDQVPYGYTGIPQNSMNAQFGVDWKGWSFFVQFYGVNNVTRFVNLASFEEFRNISYYEGSYWDKYNTNADVPMPRWGALQSRYTQGTRYLYDGSYLRLKYAELAYTFNSKSWIKKLGMNSLRLYVNGNNLFLWSSMPDDRESNTGGGSAYPTQRRVNVGFRLTL
;
A
#
# COMPACT_ATOMS: atom_id res chain seq x y z
N ASN A 1 -25.55 8.23 -0.06
CA ASN A 1 -25.51 7.08 0.84
C ASN A 1 -26.85 6.99 1.58
N VAL A 2 -27.45 5.81 1.61
CA VAL A 2 -28.65 5.51 2.40
C VAL A 2 -28.31 4.34 3.31
N ARG A 3 -28.73 4.42 4.57
CA ARG A 3 -28.59 3.34 5.53
C ARG A 3 -29.85 3.19 6.35
N SER A 4 -30.31 1.95 6.50
CA SER A 4 -31.45 1.59 7.35
C SER A 4 -31.08 0.39 8.21
N ASN A 5 -31.23 0.53 9.51
CA ASN A 5 -31.05 -0.56 10.48
C ASN A 5 -32.41 -0.76 11.17
N LEU A 6 -33.02 -1.91 10.94
CA LEU A 6 -34.33 -2.24 11.47
C LEU A 6 -34.20 -3.44 12.42
N HIS A 7 -34.85 -3.38 13.55
CA HIS A 7 -34.90 -4.46 14.52
C HIS A 7 -36.36 -4.82 14.79
N PHE A 8 -36.74 -6.03 14.48
CA PHE A 8 -38.07 -6.56 14.67
C PHE A 8 -38.06 -7.58 15.81
N THR A 9 -38.74 -7.29 16.90
CA THR A 9 -38.99 -8.27 17.95
C THR A 9 -40.18 -9.14 17.54
N LEU A 10 -39.87 -10.32 16.98
CA LEU A 10 -40.88 -11.25 16.48
C LEU A 10 -41.61 -11.97 17.62
N THR A 11 -40.85 -12.36 18.63
CA THR A 11 -41.36 -12.90 19.91
C THR A 11 -40.53 -12.37 21.05
N LYS A 12 -40.87 -12.72 22.30
CA LYS A 12 -40.08 -12.33 23.50
C LYS A 12 -38.62 -12.85 23.45
N THR A 13 -38.37 -13.86 22.65
CA THR A 13 -37.05 -14.54 22.56
C THR A 13 -36.45 -14.51 21.15
N THR A 14 -37.19 -13.98 20.15
CA THR A 14 -36.76 -13.98 18.74
C THR A 14 -36.70 -12.55 18.22
N MET A 15 -35.54 -12.18 17.68
CA MET A 15 -35.29 -10.87 17.07
C MET A 15 -34.77 -11.05 15.64
N LEU A 16 -35.36 -10.31 14.69
CA LEU A 16 -34.86 -10.17 13.34
C LEU A 16 -34.23 -8.79 13.17
N SER A 17 -32.96 -8.74 12.83
CA SER A 17 -32.25 -7.51 12.46
C SER A 17 -32.05 -7.49 10.94
N VAL A 18 -32.39 -6.37 10.32
CA VAL A 18 -32.23 -6.12 8.89
C VAL A 18 -31.42 -4.85 8.72
N ASN A 19 -30.20 -4.98 8.18
CA ASN A 19 -29.33 -3.87 7.89
C ASN A 19 -29.23 -3.72 6.37
N LEU A 20 -29.63 -2.56 5.88
CA LEU A 20 -29.55 -2.20 4.48
C LEU A 20 -28.65 -0.98 4.34
N SER A 21 -27.68 -1.03 3.47
CA SER A 21 -26.90 0.16 3.10
C SER A 21 -26.68 0.21 1.60
N GLY A 22 -26.93 1.38 1.04
CA GLY A 22 -26.71 1.69 -0.36
C GLY A 22 -25.83 2.92 -0.53
N SER A 23 -24.90 2.89 -1.46
CA SER A 23 -24.14 4.05 -1.85
C SER A 23 -24.08 4.19 -3.36
N HIS A 24 -24.35 5.38 -3.83
CA HIS A 24 -24.10 5.80 -5.20
C HIS A 24 -23.00 6.87 -5.16
N ALA A 25 -21.86 6.59 -5.77
CA ALA A 25 -20.72 7.48 -5.79
C ALA A 25 -20.33 7.77 -7.24
N VAL A 26 -20.37 9.03 -7.62
CA VAL A 26 -19.86 9.51 -8.92
C VAL A 26 -18.57 10.26 -8.66
N THR A 27 -17.47 9.72 -9.14
CA THR A 27 -16.17 10.39 -9.11
C THR A 27 -15.92 11.02 -10.47
N LYS A 28 -15.70 12.32 -10.47
CA LYS A 28 -15.24 13.06 -11.63
C LYS A 28 -13.75 13.27 -11.50
N SER A 29 -13.01 12.89 -12.50
CA SER A 29 -11.57 13.12 -12.57
C SER A 29 -11.20 13.64 -13.94
N PRO A 30 -10.15 14.48 -14.06
CA PRO A 30 -9.56 14.72 -15.37
C PRO A 30 -9.20 13.39 -16.02
N GLY A 31 -9.39 13.29 -17.34
CA GLY A 31 -9.02 12.09 -18.09
C GLY A 31 -7.52 11.78 -17.99
N GLY A 32 -7.15 10.58 -18.36
CA GLY A 32 -5.76 10.15 -18.31
C GLY A 32 -5.23 9.86 -16.92
N GLN A 33 -3.91 9.92 -16.74
CA GLN A 33 -3.20 9.59 -15.47
C GLN A 33 -2.99 10.83 -14.58
N TYR A 34 -3.93 11.76 -14.58
CA TYR A 34 -3.90 12.89 -13.65
C TYR A 34 -3.96 12.40 -12.18
N PRO A 35 -3.24 13.00 -11.22
CA PRO A 35 -2.37 14.16 -11.37
C PRO A 35 -0.93 13.82 -11.77
N ASN A 36 -0.58 12.55 -11.89
CA ASN A 36 0.82 12.09 -12.05
C ASN A 36 1.44 12.62 -13.35
N LEU A 37 0.71 12.59 -14.47
CA LEU A 37 1.23 13.11 -15.75
C LEU A 37 1.51 14.61 -15.70
N VAL A 38 0.66 15.38 -15.04
CA VAL A 38 0.85 16.84 -14.90
C VAL A 38 2.12 17.13 -14.11
N TRP A 39 2.32 16.40 -13.00
CA TRP A 39 3.52 16.56 -12.16
C TRP A 39 4.77 16.03 -12.86
N ALA A 40 4.67 14.90 -13.54
CA ALA A 40 5.77 14.37 -14.33
C ALA A 40 6.20 15.34 -15.42
N ALA A 41 5.24 15.95 -16.12
CA ALA A 41 5.52 16.98 -17.10
C ALA A 41 6.15 18.23 -16.48
N PHE A 42 5.60 18.69 -15.35
CA PHE A 42 6.12 19.85 -14.65
C PHE A 42 7.57 19.67 -14.17
N TYR A 43 7.88 18.52 -13.59
CA TYR A 43 9.25 18.24 -13.12
C TYR A 43 10.20 17.82 -14.24
N GLY A 44 9.67 17.19 -15.29
CA GLY A 44 10.50 16.62 -16.35
C GLY A 44 10.82 17.54 -17.50
N THR A 45 10.18 18.69 -17.61
CA THR A 45 10.35 19.60 -18.76
C THR A 45 11.29 20.75 -18.41
N ALA A 46 12.31 20.96 -19.23
CA ALA A 46 13.23 22.09 -19.05
C ALA A 46 12.48 23.42 -19.28
N PRO A 47 12.77 24.46 -18.46
CA PRO A 47 12.05 25.74 -18.56
C PRO A 47 12.20 26.46 -19.92
N ASP A 48 13.28 26.17 -20.63
CA ASP A 48 13.65 26.72 -21.93
C ASP A 48 13.21 25.86 -23.11
N SER A 49 12.51 24.74 -22.86
CA SER A 49 12.10 23.82 -23.93
C SER A 49 11.03 24.40 -24.85
N PHE A 50 10.07 25.12 -24.30
CA PHE A 50 8.97 25.75 -25.01
C PHE A 50 8.15 26.67 -24.10
N VAL A 51 7.36 27.54 -24.71
CA VAL A 51 6.36 28.36 -23.99
C VAL A 51 5.14 27.50 -23.70
N PRO A 52 4.69 27.34 -22.43
CA PRO A 52 3.56 26.47 -22.11
C PRO A 52 2.26 26.80 -22.84
N ILE A 53 1.93 28.10 -22.96
CA ILE A 53 0.76 28.58 -23.70
C ILE A 53 1.17 29.88 -24.40
N TYR A 54 1.02 29.94 -25.71
CA TYR A 54 1.24 31.14 -26.50
C TYR A 54 0.07 32.12 -26.37
N SER A 55 0.29 33.38 -26.72
CA SER A 55 -0.76 34.43 -26.72
C SER A 55 -1.92 34.11 -27.67
N SER A 56 -1.68 33.29 -28.69
CA SER A 56 -2.69 32.75 -29.61
C SER A 56 -3.60 31.67 -28.96
N GLY A 57 -3.29 31.23 -27.75
CA GLY A 57 -4.00 30.14 -27.06
C GLY A 57 -3.48 28.74 -27.38
N HIS A 58 -2.48 28.61 -28.24
CA HIS A 58 -1.88 27.32 -28.60
C HIS A 58 -0.89 26.87 -27.52
N PHE A 59 -0.80 25.56 -27.32
CA PHE A 59 0.18 24.97 -26.43
C PHE A 59 1.55 24.84 -27.11
N GLY A 60 2.61 25.10 -26.36
CA GLY A 60 3.96 24.92 -26.84
C GLY A 60 4.40 23.45 -26.78
N TYR A 61 5.31 23.12 -27.65
CA TYR A 61 5.88 21.79 -27.76
C TYR A 61 7.37 21.86 -28.06
N TYR A 62 8.09 20.84 -27.64
CA TYR A 62 9.50 20.74 -27.94
C TYR A 62 9.74 20.43 -29.42
N GLN A 63 10.59 21.21 -30.04
CA GLN A 63 11.05 21.00 -31.43
C GLN A 63 12.53 20.57 -31.40
N PRO A 64 12.99 19.70 -32.27
CA PRO A 64 12.41 19.23 -33.54
C PRO A 64 11.65 17.89 -33.49
N LYS A 65 11.33 17.37 -32.31
CA LYS A 65 10.67 16.06 -32.18
C LYS A 65 9.30 16.17 -31.51
N PRO A 66 8.29 16.70 -32.18
CA PRO A 66 6.97 16.93 -31.60
C PRO A 66 6.22 15.62 -31.21
N THR A 67 6.64 14.48 -31.76
CA THR A 67 6.01 13.19 -31.51
C THR A 67 6.52 12.47 -30.24
N GLN A 68 7.63 12.92 -29.67
CA GLN A 68 8.11 12.38 -28.41
C GLN A 68 7.70 13.29 -27.26
N SER A 69 6.54 12.99 -26.71
CA SER A 69 6.07 13.42 -25.41
C SER A 69 6.57 14.81 -24.98
N SER A 70 6.22 15.81 -25.75
CA SER A 70 6.23 17.17 -25.22
C SER A 70 5.33 17.14 -23.99
N GLN A 71 5.94 17.07 -22.85
CA GLN A 71 5.19 16.98 -21.61
C GLN A 71 4.80 18.40 -21.18
N ASN A 72 3.88 18.99 -21.92
CA ASN A 72 3.35 20.28 -21.56
C ASN A 72 2.31 20.11 -20.43
N SER A 73 2.69 20.49 -19.21
CA SER A 73 1.81 20.37 -18.03
C SER A 73 0.53 21.21 -18.19
N ALA A 74 0.60 22.33 -18.88
CA ALA A 74 -0.58 23.16 -19.15
C ALA A 74 -1.56 22.46 -20.10
N GLU A 75 -1.04 21.80 -21.14
CA GLU A 75 -1.88 21.00 -22.04
C GLU A 75 -2.53 19.82 -21.32
N TYR A 76 -1.76 19.10 -20.49
CA TYR A 76 -2.33 17.99 -19.70
C TYR A 76 -3.42 18.44 -18.73
N LEU A 77 -3.33 19.64 -18.19
CA LEU A 77 -4.38 20.19 -17.33
C LEU A 77 -5.63 20.57 -18.12
N TYR A 78 -5.45 21.10 -19.32
CA TYR A 78 -6.54 21.65 -20.13
C TYR A 78 -7.19 20.60 -21.04
N ALA A 79 -6.39 19.78 -21.69
CA ALA A 79 -6.82 18.87 -22.76
C ALA A 79 -7.29 17.49 -22.28
N ASN A 80 -7.20 17.19 -20.99
CA ASN A 80 -7.75 15.95 -20.45
C ASN A 80 -9.24 16.15 -20.17
N GLY A 81 -10.10 15.54 -20.98
CA GLY A 81 -11.54 15.52 -20.76
C GLY A 81 -11.90 14.98 -19.37
N ILE A 82 -13.15 15.16 -18.98
CA ILE A 82 -13.63 14.68 -17.68
C ILE A 82 -14.06 13.22 -17.80
N SER A 83 -13.45 12.37 -16.99
CA SER A 83 -13.86 10.97 -16.82
C SER A 83 -14.80 10.82 -15.63
N TYR A 84 -15.90 10.10 -15.83
CA TYR A 84 -16.88 9.80 -14.79
C TYR A 84 -16.78 8.33 -14.41
N ASN A 85 -16.49 8.08 -13.14
CA ASN A 85 -16.53 6.75 -12.56
C ASN A 85 -17.68 6.67 -11.56
N THR A 86 -18.67 5.86 -11.87
CA THR A 86 -19.79 5.58 -10.97
C THR A 86 -19.54 4.26 -10.26
N ASN A 87 -19.75 4.24 -8.97
CA ASN A 87 -19.67 3.03 -8.16
C ASN A 87 -20.90 2.93 -7.27
N ASP A 88 -21.71 1.92 -7.55
CA ASP A 88 -22.92 1.59 -6.81
C ASP A 88 -22.64 0.40 -5.91
N ARG A 89 -23.02 0.49 -4.65
CA ARG A 89 -22.91 -0.61 -3.68
C ARG A 89 -24.22 -0.80 -2.96
N LEU A 90 -24.60 -2.05 -2.83
CA LEU A 90 -25.73 -2.49 -2.03
C LEU A 90 -25.26 -3.60 -1.09
N ASN A 91 -25.33 -3.35 0.20
CA ASN A 91 -25.06 -4.35 1.22
C ASN A 91 -26.35 -4.62 2.00
N THR A 92 -26.66 -5.88 2.14
CA THR A 92 -27.88 -6.35 2.82
C THR A 92 -27.48 -7.43 3.81
N ASP A 93 -27.95 -7.30 5.05
CA ASP A 93 -27.65 -8.24 6.11
C ASP A 93 -28.97 -8.55 6.88
N PHE A 94 -29.27 -9.84 6.97
CA PHE A 94 -30.40 -10.37 7.73
C PHE A 94 -29.85 -11.25 8.83
N THR A 95 -30.11 -10.92 10.08
CA THR A 95 -29.71 -11.70 11.24
C THR A 95 -30.94 -12.07 12.05
N LEU A 96 -31.25 -13.34 12.13
CA LEU A 96 -32.26 -13.91 13.01
C LEU A 96 -31.58 -14.40 14.28
N GLN A 97 -31.90 -13.82 15.41
CA GLN A 97 -31.38 -14.20 16.72
C GLN A 97 -32.47 -14.84 17.55
N GLN A 98 -32.17 -15.95 18.19
CA GLN A 98 -33.04 -16.67 19.09
C GLN A 98 -32.38 -16.80 20.47
N ASP A 99 -32.99 -16.27 21.51
CA ASP A 99 -32.62 -16.57 22.89
C ASP A 99 -33.17 -17.96 23.26
N LEU A 100 -32.27 -18.86 23.65
CA LEU A 100 -32.56 -20.22 24.03
C LEU A 100 -32.44 -20.40 25.54
N GLY A 101 -32.52 -19.33 26.31
CA GLY A 101 -32.44 -19.32 27.77
C GLY A 101 -33.48 -20.23 28.45
N PHE A 102 -34.56 -20.58 27.75
CA PHE A 102 -35.54 -21.54 28.19
C PHE A 102 -35.04 -23.01 28.17
N LEU A 103 -34.04 -23.32 27.35
CA LEU A 103 -33.35 -24.63 27.34
C LEU A 103 -32.16 -24.61 28.30
N LEU A 104 -31.31 -23.58 28.21
CA LEU A 104 -30.12 -23.42 29.03
C LEU A 104 -29.84 -21.92 29.20
N LYS A 105 -29.81 -21.46 30.47
CA LYS A 105 -29.55 -20.06 30.80
C LYS A 105 -28.22 -19.61 30.20
N GLY A 106 -28.27 -18.56 29.36
CA GLY A 106 -27.10 -17.99 28.68
C GLY A 106 -26.83 -18.58 27.29
N LEU A 107 -27.70 -19.47 26.78
CA LEU A 107 -27.61 -20.02 25.44
C LEU A 107 -28.35 -19.12 24.43
N ARG A 108 -27.71 -18.85 23.31
CA ARG A 108 -28.26 -18.11 22.16
C ARG A 108 -27.87 -18.77 20.87
N ALA A 109 -28.71 -18.61 19.84
CA ALA A 109 -28.40 -19.02 18.49
C ALA A 109 -28.72 -17.88 17.54
N HIS A 110 -27.94 -17.74 16.48
CA HIS A 110 -28.27 -16.80 15.41
C HIS A 110 -27.87 -17.35 14.04
N VAL A 111 -28.68 -16.99 13.05
CA VAL A 111 -28.43 -17.29 11.65
C VAL A 111 -28.35 -15.97 10.90
N ARG A 112 -27.35 -15.85 10.07
CA ARG A 112 -27.09 -14.64 9.28
C ARG A 112 -27.06 -14.99 7.80
N LEU A 113 -27.67 -14.11 6.98
CA LEU A 113 -27.54 -14.09 5.54
C LEU A 113 -27.10 -12.68 5.14
N ALA A 114 -25.93 -12.56 4.51
CA ALA A 114 -25.45 -11.30 3.97
C ALA A 114 -25.28 -11.39 2.45
N PHE A 115 -25.69 -10.33 1.79
CA PHE A 115 -25.55 -10.16 0.36
C PHE A 115 -24.95 -8.80 0.06
N ASP A 116 -23.75 -8.81 -0.51
CA ASP A 116 -23.04 -7.61 -0.92
C ASP A 116 -22.90 -7.61 -2.44
N ASN A 117 -23.26 -6.49 -3.05
CA ASN A 117 -23.13 -6.28 -4.48
C ASN A 117 -22.50 -4.91 -4.72
N SER A 118 -21.54 -4.84 -5.62
CA SER A 118 -21.08 -3.57 -6.15
C SER A 118 -21.02 -3.63 -7.68
N PHE A 119 -21.42 -2.54 -8.28
CA PHE A 119 -21.40 -2.34 -9.72
C PHE A 119 -20.61 -1.07 -10.01
N GLY A 120 -19.59 -1.20 -10.86
CA GLY A 120 -18.78 -0.08 -11.30
C GLY A 120 -19.04 0.21 -12.77
N GLU A 121 -19.13 1.47 -13.12
CA GLU A 121 -19.16 1.98 -14.47
C GLU A 121 -18.13 3.09 -14.60
N GLY A 122 -17.16 2.92 -15.50
CA GLY A 122 -16.06 3.86 -15.62
C GLY A 122 -15.81 4.30 -17.04
N GLY A 123 -15.18 5.47 -17.19
CA GLY A 123 -14.68 5.93 -18.46
C GLY A 123 -15.72 6.64 -19.36
N ARG A 124 -16.94 6.87 -18.89
CA ARG A 124 -17.86 7.75 -19.65
C ARG A 124 -17.43 9.19 -19.55
N GLY A 125 -17.30 9.84 -20.67
CA GLY A 125 -17.02 11.25 -20.75
C GLY A 125 -17.25 11.80 -22.15
N VAL A 126 -17.59 13.07 -22.22
CA VAL A 126 -17.53 13.83 -23.44
C VAL A 126 -16.25 14.64 -23.33
N ASP A 127 -15.36 14.46 -24.27
CA ASP A 127 -14.18 15.27 -24.41
C ASP A 127 -14.50 16.41 -25.39
N ASP A 128 -15.05 17.47 -24.84
CA ASP A 128 -15.42 18.70 -25.56
C ASP A 128 -14.33 19.77 -25.46
N THR A 129 -13.27 19.51 -24.69
CA THR A 129 -12.11 20.39 -24.59
C THR A 129 -11.19 20.29 -25.81
N ASN A 130 -11.43 19.30 -26.65
CA ASN A 130 -10.69 19.07 -27.91
C ASN A 130 -11.39 19.65 -29.15
N ASP A 131 -12.19 20.66 -28.98
CA ASP A 131 -12.86 21.38 -30.09
C ASP A 131 -11.89 22.24 -30.92
N TRP A 132 -10.69 21.70 -31.11
CA TRP A 132 -9.66 22.32 -31.90
C TRP A 132 -9.64 21.63 -33.24
N GLU A 133 -9.88 22.38 -34.29
CA GLU A 133 -9.62 21.92 -35.64
C GLU A 133 -8.16 21.50 -35.75
N ALA A 134 -7.91 20.42 -36.47
CA ALA A 134 -6.56 19.95 -36.72
C ALA A 134 -5.78 21.01 -37.49
N GLU A 135 -4.93 21.72 -36.81
CA GLU A 135 -4.07 22.72 -37.40
C GLU A 135 -2.66 22.21 -37.55
N ASN A 136 -2.11 22.30 -38.73
CA ASN A 136 -0.72 21.99 -39.02
C ASN A 136 0.14 23.20 -38.80
N TYR A 137 1.05 23.16 -37.84
CA TYR A 137 1.97 24.27 -37.61
C TYR A 137 3.33 23.93 -38.21
N LYS A 138 3.93 24.89 -38.90
CA LYS A 138 5.31 24.78 -39.30
C LYS A 138 6.25 25.25 -38.21
N TRP A 139 5.88 26.29 -37.53
CA TRP A 139 6.63 26.91 -36.46
C TRP A 139 5.76 27.87 -35.67
N ILE A 140 6.00 27.98 -34.39
CA ILE A 140 5.38 29.03 -33.56
C ILE A 140 6.48 29.98 -33.12
N ASP A 141 6.30 31.26 -33.38
CA ASP A 141 7.22 32.28 -32.96
C ASP A 141 7.19 32.37 -31.42
N PRO A 142 8.30 32.14 -30.71
CA PRO A 142 8.33 32.16 -29.26
C PRO A 142 8.06 33.52 -28.63
N ASP A 143 8.31 34.61 -29.37
CA ASP A 143 8.17 35.97 -28.85
C ASP A 143 6.76 36.50 -29.05
N THR A 144 6.15 36.21 -30.18
CA THR A 144 4.85 36.73 -30.56
C THR A 144 3.72 35.73 -30.40
N GLY A 145 4.00 34.45 -30.35
CA GLY A 145 3.02 33.37 -30.39
C GLY A 145 2.36 33.22 -31.77
N GLU A 146 2.91 33.86 -32.79
CA GLU A 146 2.37 33.77 -34.14
C GLU A 146 2.65 32.38 -34.71
N VAL A 147 1.62 31.79 -35.32
CA VAL A 147 1.65 30.41 -35.83
C VAL A 147 1.89 30.44 -37.33
N TYR A 148 2.93 29.75 -37.76
CA TYR A 148 3.24 29.56 -39.18
C TYR A 148 2.78 28.14 -39.57
N TYR A 149 1.81 28.08 -40.48
CA TYR A 149 1.26 26.83 -40.99
C TYR A 149 2.11 26.26 -42.11
N SER A 150 2.18 24.93 -42.19
CA SER A 150 2.78 24.27 -43.35
C SER A 150 1.72 23.53 -44.16
N GLU A 151 1.93 23.41 -45.47
CA GLU A 151 1.21 22.43 -46.25
C GLU A 151 1.61 21.02 -45.82
N HIS A 152 0.62 20.25 -45.47
CA HIS A 152 0.86 18.90 -44.95
C HIS A 152 1.52 18.00 -46.00
N GLN A 153 2.78 17.71 -45.83
CA GLN A 153 3.49 16.67 -46.55
C GLN A 153 3.86 15.54 -45.58
N SER A 154 3.14 14.43 -45.66
CA SER A 154 3.38 13.28 -44.82
C SER A 154 4.84 12.80 -44.96
N GLY A 155 5.58 12.88 -43.89
CA GLY A 155 6.81 12.11 -43.65
C GLY A 155 8.13 12.84 -43.88
N LEU A 156 8.20 14.06 -44.38
CA LEU A 156 9.48 14.70 -44.72
C LEU A 156 9.86 15.91 -43.86
N ASN A 157 8.93 16.54 -43.16
CA ASN A 157 9.22 17.74 -42.39
C ASN A 157 9.12 17.47 -40.90
N LYS A 158 10.26 17.22 -40.26
CA LYS A 158 10.33 16.96 -38.82
C LYS A 158 10.05 18.16 -37.92
N LEU A 159 9.84 19.31 -38.50
CA LEU A 159 9.52 20.58 -37.81
C LEU A 159 8.02 20.88 -37.85
N ASP A 160 7.24 20.10 -38.60
CA ASP A 160 5.81 20.34 -38.71
C ASP A 160 5.08 19.77 -37.50
N TYR A 161 4.17 20.54 -37.01
CA TYR A 161 3.33 20.24 -35.87
C TYR A 161 2.01 19.66 -36.31
N TYR A 162 1.63 18.53 -35.72
CA TYR A 162 0.33 17.95 -35.88
C TYR A 162 -0.42 18.00 -34.55
N ASN A 163 -1.42 18.83 -34.42
CA ASN A 163 -2.33 18.77 -33.30
C ASN A 163 -3.71 18.31 -33.82
N THR A 164 -3.91 17.00 -33.80
CA THR A 164 -5.21 16.40 -34.12
C THR A 164 -6.01 16.23 -32.83
N LYS A 165 -6.64 17.28 -32.36
CA LYS A 165 -7.60 17.16 -31.30
C LYS A 165 -8.99 17.11 -31.90
N SER A 166 -9.62 15.97 -31.86
CA SER A 166 -10.99 15.78 -32.29
C SER A 166 -11.90 15.65 -31.07
N TRP A 167 -13.04 16.30 -31.17
CA TRP A 167 -14.16 16.02 -30.27
C TRP A 167 -14.44 14.52 -30.22
N GLY A 168 -14.62 13.98 -29.02
CA GLY A 168 -14.82 12.55 -28.83
C GLY A 168 -15.67 12.23 -27.62
N THR A 169 -16.36 11.11 -27.69
CA THR A 169 -17.01 10.50 -26.54
C THR A 169 -16.25 9.26 -26.15
N SER A 170 -15.84 9.14 -24.90
CA SER A 170 -15.37 7.87 -24.38
C SER A 170 -16.56 7.01 -23.99
N SER A 171 -16.70 5.84 -24.63
CA SER A 171 -17.65 4.83 -24.17
C SER A 171 -17.07 4.17 -22.92
N GLY A 172 -17.73 4.37 -21.80
CA GLY A 172 -17.32 3.71 -20.56
C GLY A 172 -17.52 2.22 -20.64
N GLY A 173 -16.52 1.49 -20.14
CA GLY A 173 -16.66 0.07 -19.85
C GLY A 173 -17.47 -0.12 -18.58
N THR A 174 -18.32 -1.15 -18.54
CA THR A 174 -18.85 -1.65 -17.27
C THR A 174 -17.69 -2.21 -16.47
N GLY A 175 -17.32 -1.55 -15.39
CA GLY A 175 -16.40 -2.08 -14.40
C GLY A 175 -16.99 -3.34 -13.79
N GLY A 176 -16.16 -4.26 -13.34
CA GLY A 176 -16.59 -5.55 -12.87
C GLY A 176 -17.67 -5.50 -11.81
N ALA A 177 -18.74 -6.26 -12.03
CA ALA A 177 -19.71 -6.50 -10.98
C ALA A 177 -19.10 -7.42 -9.91
N TYR A 178 -19.21 -7.02 -8.67
CA TYR A 178 -18.80 -7.81 -7.52
C TYR A 178 -20.04 -8.34 -6.81
N ARG A 179 -20.06 -9.63 -6.54
CA ARG A 179 -21.15 -10.30 -5.81
C ARG A 179 -20.56 -11.17 -4.71
N ARG A 180 -21.06 -11.00 -3.51
CA ARG A 180 -20.69 -11.81 -2.35
C ARG A 180 -21.96 -12.24 -1.62
N VAL A 181 -22.07 -13.52 -1.38
CA VAL A 181 -23.10 -14.12 -0.53
C VAL A 181 -22.39 -14.81 0.62
N ASN A 182 -22.78 -14.49 1.83
CA ASN A 182 -22.30 -15.16 3.03
C ASN A 182 -23.49 -15.59 3.88
N TYR A 183 -23.49 -16.83 4.30
CA TYR A 183 -24.43 -17.32 5.30
C TYR A 183 -23.71 -18.03 6.42
N SER A 184 -24.21 -17.84 7.64
CA SER A 184 -23.62 -18.42 8.83
C SER A 184 -24.70 -18.82 9.84
N ALA A 185 -24.36 -19.83 10.63
CA ALA A 185 -25.13 -20.25 11.80
C ALA A 185 -24.17 -20.32 12.99
N GLN A 186 -24.58 -19.73 14.09
CA GLN A 186 -23.76 -19.65 15.30
C GLN A 186 -24.57 -20.00 16.54
N ILE A 187 -23.95 -20.67 17.49
CA ILE A 187 -24.46 -20.94 18.83
C ILE A 187 -23.48 -20.38 19.83
N ASP A 188 -23.97 -19.58 20.75
CA ASP A 188 -23.21 -18.95 21.83
C ASP A 188 -23.75 -19.38 23.17
N TYR A 189 -22.85 -19.70 24.07
CA TYR A 189 -23.15 -19.94 25.47
C TYR A 189 -22.28 -19.06 26.34
N SER A 190 -22.86 -18.38 27.33
CA SER A 190 -22.11 -17.63 28.33
C SER A 190 -22.88 -17.62 29.66
N ASN A 191 -22.23 -18.06 30.72
CA ASN A 191 -22.84 -18.04 32.04
C ASN A 191 -21.78 -17.87 33.14
N THR A 192 -22.21 -17.29 34.27
CA THR A 192 -21.36 -17.06 35.44
C THR A 192 -21.87 -17.88 36.61
N PHE A 193 -21.00 -18.68 37.22
CA PHE A 193 -21.26 -19.53 38.36
C PHE A 193 -20.36 -19.10 39.53
N GLY A 194 -20.87 -18.24 40.39
CA GLY A 194 -20.05 -17.66 41.46
C GLY A 194 -18.88 -16.85 40.91
N GLN A 195 -17.66 -17.33 41.10
CA GLN A 195 -16.46 -16.67 40.61
C GLN A 195 -15.99 -17.20 39.23
N HIS A 196 -16.70 -18.16 38.64
CA HIS A 196 -16.37 -18.81 37.38
C HIS A 196 -17.27 -18.27 36.27
N THR A 197 -16.67 -17.70 35.23
CA THR A 197 -17.38 -17.36 34.00
C THR A 197 -16.92 -18.26 32.88
N VAL A 198 -17.84 -18.92 32.20
CA VAL A 198 -17.58 -19.84 31.07
C VAL A 198 -18.27 -19.30 29.85
N GLY A 199 -17.55 -19.27 28.73
CA GLY A 199 -18.10 -18.99 27.42
C GLY A 199 -17.74 -20.09 26.42
N ALA A 200 -18.66 -20.37 25.49
CA ALA A 200 -18.42 -21.26 24.37
C ALA A 200 -19.14 -20.73 23.14
N MET A 201 -18.55 -20.87 21.99
CA MET A 201 -19.12 -20.49 20.70
C MET A 201 -18.78 -21.52 19.65
N GLY A 202 -19.74 -21.86 18.80
CA GLY A 202 -19.57 -22.62 17.58
C GLY A 202 -20.20 -21.88 16.40
N ASN A 203 -19.45 -21.69 15.34
CA ASN A 203 -19.91 -21.01 14.14
C ASN A 203 -19.59 -21.85 12.90
N PHE A 204 -20.58 -21.97 12.03
CA PHE A 204 -20.44 -22.42 10.65
C PHE A 204 -20.66 -21.25 9.73
N SER A 205 -19.81 -21.04 8.74
CA SER A 205 -20.04 -20.04 7.69
C SER A 205 -19.62 -20.54 6.32
N ARG A 206 -20.35 -20.12 5.31
CA ARG A 206 -19.98 -20.36 3.91
C ARG A 206 -20.10 -19.08 3.12
N GLU A 207 -19.09 -18.85 2.30
CA GLU A 207 -19.01 -17.68 1.44
C GLU A 207 -18.90 -18.10 -0.02
N GLN A 208 -19.64 -17.38 -0.85
CA GLN A 208 -19.52 -17.41 -2.30
C GLN A 208 -19.22 -16.01 -2.80
N TYR A 209 -18.15 -15.86 -3.59
CA TYR A 209 -17.69 -14.58 -4.10
C TYR A 209 -17.38 -14.68 -5.59
N ALA A 210 -17.81 -13.68 -6.38
CA ALA A 210 -17.53 -13.59 -7.80
C ALA A 210 -17.33 -12.14 -8.26
N THR A 211 -16.44 -11.95 -9.24
CA THR A 211 -16.26 -10.69 -9.99
C THR A 211 -16.61 -10.90 -11.45
N GLY A 212 -17.49 -10.03 -12.01
CA GLY A 212 -17.92 -10.12 -13.40
C GLY A 212 -18.57 -11.48 -13.73
N SER A 213 -18.11 -12.08 -14.83
CA SER A 213 -18.56 -13.41 -15.31
C SER A 213 -17.72 -14.56 -14.77
N MET A 214 -16.77 -14.31 -13.86
CA MET A 214 -15.87 -15.31 -13.32
C MET A 214 -16.64 -16.36 -12.52
N GLN A 215 -16.19 -17.60 -12.56
CA GLN A 215 -16.69 -18.65 -11.67
C GLN A 215 -16.49 -18.24 -10.22
N PRO A 216 -17.51 -18.40 -9.36
CA PRO A 216 -17.41 -18.01 -7.97
C PRO A 216 -16.28 -18.71 -7.22
N TYR A 217 -15.71 -18.03 -6.26
CA TYR A 217 -14.88 -18.61 -5.21
C TYR A 217 -15.77 -19.11 -4.09
N PHE A 218 -15.35 -20.23 -3.46
CA PHE A 218 -16.06 -20.80 -2.33
C PHE A 218 -15.10 -20.96 -1.15
N ARG A 219 -15.57 -20.55 0.02
CA ARG A 219 -14.94 -20.81 1.31
C ARG A 219 -15.95 -21.36 2.28
N GLU A 220 -15.50 -22.28 3.13
CA GLU A 220 -16.31 -22.87 4.20
C GLU A 220 -15.48 -22.85 5.49
N ASN A 221 -16.08 -22.36 6.59
CA ASN A 221 -15.37 -22.22 7.84
C ASN A 221 -16.22 -22.80 8.99
N TRP A 222 -15.59 -23.61 9.81
CA TRP A 222 -16.07 -24.09 11.09
C TRP A 222 -15.18 -23.53 12.18
N VAL A 223 -15.73 -22.68 13.04
CA VAL A 223 -14.97 -21.99 14.06
C VAL A 223 -15.58 -22.30 15.42
N PHE A 224 -14.74 -22.55 16.40
CA PHE A 224 -15.15 -22.71 17.78
C PHE A 224 -14.24 -21.94 18.71
N ARG A 225 -14.82 -21.50 19.83
CA ARG A 225 -14.13 -20.74 20.88
C ARG A 225 -14.61 -21.21 22.23
N ALA A 226 -13.69 -21.38 23.17
CA ALA A 226 -13.97 -21.62 24.55
C ALA A 226 -13.22 -20.59 25.41
N THR A 227 -13.91 -20.00 26.38
CA THR A 227 -13.32 -19.01 27.30
C THR A 227 -13.65 -19.39 28.73
N TYR A 228 -12.69 -19.17 29.61
CA TYR A 228 -12.86 -19.35 31.04
C TYR A 228 -12.21 -18.21 31.80
N ASP A 229 -12.93 -17.65 32.74
CA ASP A 229 -12.46 -16.60 33.65
C ASP A 229 -12.73 -17.03 35.09
N TYR A 230 -11.71 -16.95 35.94
CA TYR A 230 -11.84 -17.17 37.38
C TYR A 230 -11.61 -15.89 38.16
N ALA A 231 -12.66 -15.37 38.77
CA ALA A 231 -12.66 -14.20 39.65
C ALA A 231 -12.07 -12.95 39.00
N LYS A 232 -12.09 -12.83 37.66
CA LYS A 232 -11.45 -11.79 36.85
C LYS A 232 -9.92 -11.72 37.04
N ARG A 233 -9.31 -12.79 37.51
CA ARG A 233 -7.86 -12.89 37.77
C ARG A 233 -7.14 -13.76 36.77
N TYR A 234 -7.69 -14.92 36.48
CA TYR A 234 -7.11 -15.88 35.54
C TYR A 234 -8.06 -16.07 34.39
N MET A 235 -7.56 -15.81 33.20
CA MET A 235 -8.32 -15.86 31.97
C MET A 235 -7.66 -16.89 31.05
N LEU A 236 -8.48 -17.79 30.49
CA LEU A 236 -8.04 -18.78 29.52
C LEU A 236 -8.95 -18.67 28.29
N GLU A 237 -8.37 -18.78 27.13
CA GLU A 237 -9.09 -18.82 25.87
C GLU A 237 -8.49 -19.86 24.95
N TYR A 238 -9.34 -20.63 24.29
CA TYR A 238 -8.96 -21.53 23.23
C TYR A 238 -9.86 -21.32 22.02
N ASN A 239 -9.25 -21.20 20.83
CA ASN A 239 -9.94 -21.05 19.57
C ASN A 239 -9.46 -22.13 18.61
N GLY A 240 -10.37 -22.63 17.78
CA GLY A 240 -10.04 -23.50 16.66
C GLY A 240 -10.84 -23.13 15.44
N ALA A 241 -10.22 -23.23 14.28
CA ALA A 241 -10.82 -22.99 13.00
C ALA A 241 -10.49 -24.14 12.04
N TYR A 242 -11.51 -24.74 11.45
CA TYR A 242 -11.38 -25.71 10.38
C TYR A 242 -11.90 -25.06 9.10
N ASN A 243 -10.96 -24.55 8.29
CA ASN A 243 -11.25 -23.71 7.15
C ASN A 243 -11.03 -24.47 5.84
N GLY A 244 -11.95 -24.33 4.91
CA GLY A 244 -11.89 -24.89 3.57
C GLY A 244 -11.83 -23.84 2.49
N SER A 245 -10.94 -24.03 1.50
CA SER A 245 -10.82 -23.19 0.31
C SER A 245 -10.81 -24.03 -0.95
N GLU A 246 -11.59 -23.64 -1.94
CA GLU A 246 -11.66 -24.33 -3.24
C GLU A 246 -10.39 -24.19 -4.09
N LYS A 247 -9.45 -23.35 -3.66
CA LYS A 247 -8.18 -23.12 -4.35
C LYS A 247 -7.22 -24.30 -4.27
N PHE A 248 -7.46 -25.22 -3.33
CA PHE A 248 -6.63 -26.40 -3.08
C PHE A 248 -7.31 -27.69 -3.55
N ALA A 249 -6.51 -28.70 -3.87
CA ALA A 249 -6.99 -30.04 -4.17
C ALA A 249 -7.76 -30.63 -2.96
N ASP A 250 -8.60 -31.62 -3.20
CA ASP A 250 -9.48 -32.19 -2.17
C ASP A 250 -8.76 -32.62 -0.90
N ALA A 251 -7.55 -33.19 -1.03
CA ALA A 251 -6.75 -33.64 0.10
C ALA A 251 -6.23 -32.49 0.98
N ASN A 252 -6.02 -31.30 0.40
CA ASN A 252 -5.43 -30.13 1.09
C ASN A 252 -6.45 -29.00 1.26
N ARG A 253 -7.71 -29.25 0.87
CA ARG A 253 -8.77 -28.22 0.85
C ARG A 253 -9.04 -27.63 2.23
N PHE A 254 -9.03 -28.46 3.26
CA PHE A 254 -9.32 -28.05 4.63
C PHE A 254 -8.04 -28.03 5.49
N GLY A 255 -7.85 -26.91 6.22
CA GLY A 255 -6.81 -26.74 7.21
C GLY A 255 -7.39 -26.52 8.60
N PHE A 256 -6.74 -27.08 9.61
CA PHE A 256 -7.11 -26.86 11.01
C PHE A 256 -6.08 -25.94 11.67
N PHE A 257 -6.58 -24.82 12.22
CA PHE A 257 -5.76 -23.79 12.86
C PHE A 257 -6.27 -23.56 14.26
N ASN A 258 -5.38 -23.59 15.25
CA ASN A 258 -5.76 -23.42 16.63
C ASN A 258 -4.95 -22.33 17.31
N SER A 259 -5.51 -21.75 18.36
CA SER A 259 -4.85 -20.77 19.20
C SER A 259 -5.29 -20.87 20.65
N GLY A 260 -4.35 -20.59 21.56
CA GLY A 260 -4.60 -20.50 22.99
C GLY A 260 -4.06 -19.18 23.54
N ALA A 261 -4.78 -18.62 24.51
CA ALA A 261 -4.34 -17.43 25.23
C ALA A 261 -4.57 -17.57 26.72
N VAL A 262 -3.67 -16.96 27.49
CA VAL A 262 -3.77 -16.86 28.94
C VAL A 262 -3.63 -15.41 29.37
N GLY A 263 -4.39 -15.02 30.40
CA GLY A 263 -4.31 -13.71 31.01
C GLY A 263 -4.26 -13.81 32.51
N TRP A 264 -3.40 -13.00 33.13
CA TRP A 264 -3.26 -12.95 34.58
C TRP A 264 -3.34 -11.50 35.05
N MET A 265 -4.38 -11.19 35.78
CA MET A 265 -4.58 -9.86 36.41
C MET A 265 -3.89 -9.84 37.76
N LEU A 266 -2.58 -9.58 37.78
CA LEU A 266 -1.76 -9.57 38.99
C LEU A 266 -2.28 -8.56 40.02
N SER A 267 -2.74 -7.40 39.60
CA SER A 267 -3.30 -6.38 40.51
C SER A 267 -4.53 -6.84 41.29
N GLU A 268 -5.24 -7.88 40.83
CA GLU A 268 -6.40 -8.46 41.52
C GLU A 268 -6.04 -9.58 42.51
N GLU A 269 -4.76 -9.97 42.57
CA GLU A 269 -4.31 -11.02 43.49
C GLU A 269 -4.41 -10.56 44.95
N PRO A 270 -4.89 -11.43 45.87
CA PRO A 270 -4.98 -11.10 47.29
C PRO A 270 -3.62 -10.74 47.90
N LEU A 271 -2.54 -11.39 47.44
CA LEU A 271 -1.19 -11.09 47.90
C LEU A 271 -0.73 -9.73 47.43
N PHE A 272 -1.00 -9.38 46.19
CA PHE A 272 -0.68 -8.05 45.63
C PHE A 272 -1.45 -6.94 46.34
N LYS A 273 -2.74 -7.14 46.62
CA LYS A 273 -3.56 -6.21 47.37
C LYS A 273 -3.03 -5.99 48.81
N LYS A 274 -2.42 -7.00 49.45
CA LYS A 274 -1.80 -6.86 50.77
C LYS A 274 -0.52 -6.00 50.74
N LEU A 275 0.17 -5.87 49.58
CA LEU A 275 1.31 -4.98 49.43
C LEU A 275 0.94 -3.51 49.49
N ASN A 276 -0.37 -3.19 49.44
CA ASN A 276 -0.93 -1.84 49.51
C ASN A 276 -0.28 -0.85 48.51
N ALA A 277 0.11 -1.36 47.34
CA ALA A 277 0.74 -0.58 46.26
C ALA A 277 -0.33 0.33 45.58
N LYS A 278 -0.82 1.35 46.30
CA LYS A 278 -1.90 2.24 45.85
C LYS A 278 -1.60 3.01 44.55
N TRP A 279 -0.37 3.01 44.12
CA TRP A 279 0.05 3.64 42.88
C TRP A 279 -0.15 2.76 41.64
N VAL A 280 -0.44 1.46 41.82
CA VAL A 280 -0.75 0.52 40.74
C VAL A 280 -2.27 0.33 40.70
N ASP A 281 -2.91 0.78 39.65
CA ASP A 281 -4.34 0.62 39.41
C ASP A 281 -4.63 -0.70 38.70
N MET A 282 -3.79 -1.07 37.72
CA MET A 282 -3.91 -2.30 36.95
C MET A 282 -2.54 -2.79 36.52
N LEU A 283 -2.33 -4.10 36.66
CA LEU A 283 -1.19 -4.80 36.08
C LEU A 283 -1.65 -6.18 35.62
N LYS A 284 -1.61 -6.39 34.30
CA LYS A 284 -2.07 -7.62 33.66
C LYS A 284 -1.00 -8.17 32.72
N PHE A 285 -0.73 -9.45 32.81
CA PHE A 285 0.12 -10.17 31.87
C PHE A 285 -0.76 -10.96 30.90
N ARG A 286 -0.36 -10.98 29.63
CA ARG A 286 -1.01 -11.75 28.57
C ARG A 286 0.04 -12.58 27.82
N ALA A 287 -0.35 -13.77 27.40
CA ALA A 287 0.43 -14.58 26.48
C ALA A 287 -0.54 -15.29 25.53
N SER A 288 -0.24 -15.30 24.26
CA SER A 288 -0.99 -16.05 23.27
C SER A 288 -0.05 -16.76 22.29
N LEU A 289 -0.47 -17.95 21.88
CA LEU A 289 0.18 -18.71 20.81
C LEU A 289 -0.92 -19.23 19.89
N GLY A 290 -0.79 -18.96 18.59
CA GLY A 290 -1.82 -19.33 17.64
C GLY A 290 -1.31 -19.55 16.23
N GLN A 291 -2.10 -20.33 15.47
CA GLN A 291 -1.87 -20.56 14.06
C GLN A 291 -2.96 -19.92 13.23
N ILE A 292 -2.57 -19.33 12.10
CA ILE A 292 -3.45 -18.76 11.09
C ILE A 292 -3.08 -19.37 9.74
N GLY A 293 -4.09 -19.88 9.02
CA GLY A 293 -3.92 -20.33 7.64
C GLY A 293 -4.18 -19.19 6.65
N ASP A 294 -3.34 -19.12 5.62
CA ASP A 294 -3.53 -18.20 4.49
C ASP A 294 -3.77 -19.00 3.22
N ASP A 295 -4.85 -18.69 2.48
CA ASP A 295 -5.17 -19.26 1.18
C ASP A 295 -4.92 -18.26 0.04
N ASN A 296 -4.00 -17.31 0.21
CA ASN A 296 -3.63 -16.35 -0.83
C ASN A 296 -2.83 -17.01 -1.96
N ALA A 297 -3.46 -17.94 -2.63
CA ALA A 297 -2.94 -18.71 -3.74
C ALA A 297 -3.73 -18.41 -5.03
N GLY A 298 -3.11 -18.62 -6.18
CA GLY A 298 -3.83 -18.65 -7.45
C GLY A 298 -4.85 -19.80 -7.46
N ARG A 299 -5.85 -19.70 -8.32
CA ARG A 299 -6.80 -20.80 -8.55
C ARG A 299 -6.16 -21.87 -9.43
N TRP A 300 -6.56 -23.10 -9.20
CA TRP A 300 -6.20 -24.28 -10.05
C TRP A 300 -4.71 -24.58 -10.12
N LEU A 301 -3.91 -24.12 -9.15
CA LEU A 301 -2.48 -24.44 -9.07
C LEU A 301 -2.23 -25.96 -8.96
N TYR A 302 -3.24 -26.73 -8.58
CA TYR A 302 -3.18 -28.18 -8.47
C TYR A 302 -3.45 -28.93 -9.78
N MET A 303 -3.81 -28.20 -10.86
CA MET A 303 -4.15 -28.78 -12.17
C MET A 303 -3.24 -28.26 -13.26
N ASP A 304 -2.92 -29.11 -14.21
CA ASP A 304 -2.30 -28.69 -15.45
C ASP A 304 -3.23 -27.78 -16.24
N THR A 305 -2.70 -26.68 -16.74
CA THR A 305 -3.43 -25.75 -17.59
C THR A 305 -2.84 -25.70 -18.98
N TRP A 306 -3.70 -25.55 -19.97
CA TRP A 306 -3.34 -25.50 -21.37
C TRP A 306 -3.81 -24.20 -21.99
N ALA A 307 -2.95 -23.61 -22.81
CA ALA A 307 -3.27 -22.38 -23.54
C ALA A 307 -3.11 -22.59 -25.04
N SER A 308 -3.89 -21.84 -25.81
CA SER A 308 -3.74 -21.78 -27.24
C SER A 308 -2.49 -20.97 -27.60
N GLY A 309 -1.58 -21.55 -28.37
CA GLY A 309 -0.41 -20.88 -28.94
C GLY A 309 -0.72 -20.11 -30.24
N GLY A 310 -2.01 -20.00 -30.59
CA GLY A 310 -2.44 -19.38 -31.84
C GLY A 310 -2.35 -20.32 -33.04
N SER A 311 -2.26 -19.75 -34.22
CA SER A 311 -2.18 -20.53 -35.45
C SER A 311 -0.85 -21.29 -35.54
N PHE A 312 -0.89 -22.56 -35.84
CA PHE A 312 0.30 -23.39 -35.96
C PHE A 312 1.16 -22.91 -37.12
N ARG A 313 2.43 -22.53 -36.84
CA ARG A 313 3.40 -22.15 -37.87
C ARG A 313 4.11 -23.39 -38.34
N GLN A 314 3.70 -23.92 -39.48
CA GLN A 314 4.56 -24.85 -40.21
C GLN A 314 5.69 -24.07 -40.90
N GLY A 315 6.92 -24.52 -40.73
CA GLY A 315 8.12 -23.89 -41.30
C GLY A 315 8.24 -23.93 -42.84
N LEU A 316 7.12 -24.02 -43.54
CA LEU A 316 7.04 -23.95 -44.99
C LEU A 316 6.93 -22.47 -45.42
N THR A 317 7.90 -22.04 -46.19
CA THR A 317 7.95 -20.73 -46.86
C THR A 317 6.65 -20.46 -47.60
N GLY A 318 5.93 -19.41 -47.19
CA GLY A 318 4.72 -18.92 -47.86
C GLY A 318 3.39 -19.01 -47.07
N ILE A 319 3.35 -19.70 -45.94
CA ILE A 319 2.17 -19.71 -45.09
C ILE A 319 2.42 -18.75 -43.92
N ASN A 320 1.85 -17.55 -44.00
CA ASN A 320 1.79 -16.64 -42.86
C ASN A 320 1.02 -17.32 -41.73
N GLY A 321 1.57 -17.33 -40.52
CA GLY A 321 0.96 -17.99 -39.36
C GLY A 321 -0.50 -17.59 -39.05
N SER A 322 -0.96 -16.45 -39.57
CA SER A 322 -2.33 -15.97 -39.50
C SER A 322 -3.34 -16.77 -40.35
N ASN A 323 -2.88 -17.55 -41.34
CA ASN A 323 -3.74 -18.29 -42.27
C ASN A 323 -3.74 -19.80 -42.04
N SER A 324 -3.09 -20.29 -41.00
CA SER A 324 -3.14 -21.72 -40.67
C SER A 324 -4.51 -22.08 -40.12
N PRO A 325 -5.18 -23.13 -40.64
CA PRO A 325 -6.44 -23.62 -40.10
C PRO A 325 -6.26 -24.38 -38.77
N TYR A 326 -4.99 -24.61 -38.38
CA TYR A 326 -4.69 -25.40 -37.18
C TYR A 326 -4.27 -24.51 -36.02
N THR A 327 -4.86 -24.75 -34.86
CA THR A 327 -4.47 -24.15 -33.59
C THR A 327 -3.62 -25.16 -32.83
N TRP A 328 -2.46 -24.73 -32.35
CA TRP A 328 -1.64 -25.56 -31.47
C TRP A 328 -1.90 -25.18 -30.01
N TRP A 329 -1.78 -26.17 -29.14
CA TRP A 329 -1.95 -26.03 -27.72
C TRP A 329 -0.68 -26.44 -27.02
N TYR A 330 -0.35 -25.73 -25.96
CA TYR A 330 0.79 -26.06 -25.12
C TYR A 330 0.37 -26.00 -23.64
N GLN A 331 1.08 -26.75 -22.83
CA GLN A 331 0.93 -26.70 -21.37
C GLN A 331 1.43 -25.33 -20.87
N SER A 332 0.51 -24.48 -20.43
CA SER A 332 0.83 -23.13 -19.96
C SER A 332 1.30 -23.11 -18.52
N ALA A 333 0.86 -24.07 -17.70
CA ALA A 333 1.35 -24.28 -16.35
C ALA A 333 1.22 -25.74 -15.94
N MET A 334 2.23 -26.24 -15.26
CA MET A 334 2.20 -27.54 -14.57
C MET A 334 1.47 -27.40 -13.24
N GLY A 335 0.55 -28.32 -12.97
CA GLY A 335 -0.17 -28.40 -11.70
C GLY A 335 0.68 -29.06 -10.60
N ASN A 336 0.43 -28.64 -9.37
CA ASN A 336 0.98 -29.31 -8.21
C ASN A 336 -0.15 -29.67 -7.22
N PRO A 337 -0.61 -30.94 -7.18
CA PRO A 337 -1.70 -31.35 -6.30
C PRO A 337 -1.36 -31.26 -4.81
N ASN A 338 -0.09 -31.09 -4.46
CA ASN A 338 0.38 -30.97 -3.07
C ASN A 338 0.34 -29.53 -2.53
N VAL A 339 -0.08 -28.55 -3.33
CA VAL A 339 -0.26 -27.17 -2.85
C VAL A 339 -1.24 -27.17 -1.68
N LYS A 340 -0.84 -26.51 -0.60
CA LYS A 340 -1.58 -26.43 0.67
C LYS A 340 -1.57 -25.02 1.26
N TRP A 341 -2.26 -24.85 2.37
CA TRP A 341 -2.30 -23.61 3.13
C TRP A 341 -0.91 -23.16 3.58
N GLU A 342 -0.64 -21.86 3.47
CA GLU A 342 0.47 -21.24 4.20
C GLU A 342 0.08 -21.13 5.67
N ILE A 343 1.02 -21.32 6.59
CA ILE A 343 0.76 -21.31 8.03
C ILE A 343 1.60 -20.23 8.71
N ALA A 344 0.94 -19.29 9.35
CA ALA A 344 1.59 -18.33 10.25
C ALA A 344 1.37 -18.73 11.70
N THR A 345 2.45 -19.06 12.41
CA THR A 345 2.46 -19.31 13.86
C THR A 345 2.90 -18.04 14.56
N LYS A 346 2.06 -17.52 15.46
CA LYS A 346 2.25 -16.23 16.14
C LYS A 346 2.32 -16.44 17.64
N LEU A 347 3.39 -15.92 18.26
CA LEU A 347 3.54 -15.76 19.69
C LEU A 347 3.38 -14.26 20.02
N ASP A 348 2.61 -13.96 21.06
CA ASP A 348 2.45 -12.63 21.60
C ASP A 348 2.56 -12.68 23.12
N LEU A 349 3.44 -11.85 23.69
CA LEU A 349 3.66 -11.70 25.13
C LEU A 349 3.48 -10.23 25.49
N ALA A 350 2.55 -9.94 26.41
CA ALA A 350 2.19 -8.56 26.68
C ALA A 350 1.99 -8.26 28.16
N VAL A 351 2.21 -6.98 28.49
CA VAL A 351 1.92 -6.41 29.81
C VAL A 351 1.05 -5.17 29.62
N ASP A 352 -0.15 -5.19 30.18
CA ASP A 352 -1.01 -4.02 30.29
C ASP A 352 -0.86 -3.41 31.69
N PHE A 353 -0.72 -2.09 31.77
CA PHE A 353 -0.53 -1.39 33.04
C PHE A 353 -1.35 -0.08 33.14
N SER A 354 -1.69 0.24 34.38
CA SER A 354 -2.24 1.57 34.74
C SER A 354 -1.73 1.98 36.10
N PHE A 355 -1.27 3.21 36.23
CA PHE A 355 -0.62 3.71 37.44
C PHE A 355 -1.16 5.09 37.84
N LEU A 356 -1.08 5.39 39.16
CA LEU A 356 -1.34 6.70 39.79
C LEU A 356 -2.76 7.22 39.51
N GLY A 357 -3.77 6.36 39.66
CA GLY A 357 -5.16 6.70 39.41
C GLY A 357 -5.47 6.96 37.95
N GLY A 358 -4.84 6.19 37.04
CA GLY A 358 -4.99 6.31 35.60
C GLY A 358 -4.20 7.48 34.99
N LEU A 359 -3.27 8.09 35.75
CA LEU A 359 -2.40 9.13 35.19
C LEU A 359 -1.59 8.59 34.03
N PHE A 360 -1.01 7.40 34.17
CA PHE A 360 -0.31 6.68 33.13
C PHE A 360 -0.99 5.33 32.89
N ALA A 361 -1.29 5.02 31.64
CA ALA A 361 -1.78 3.71 31.23
C ALA A 361 -1.13 3.33 29.90
N GLY A 362 -0.91 2.04 29.68
CA GLY A 362 -0.30 1.61 28.44
C GLY A 362 -0.16 0.11 28.35
N SER A 363 0.52 -0.33 27.30
CA SER A 363 0.91 -1.70 27.08
C SER A 363 2.32 -1.78 26.53
N PHE A 364 2.93 -2.94 26.77
CA PHE A 364 4.14 -3.39 26.09
C PHE A 364 3.85 -4.77 25.55
N ASP A 365 4.04 -4.98 24.27
CA ASP A 365 3.80 -6.21 23.56
C ASP A 365 5.09 -6.62 22.85
N TYR A 366 5.49 -7.89 22.96
CA TYR A 366 6.50 -8.54 22.15
C TYR A 366 5.84 -9.60 21.30
N PHE A 367 6.09 -9.58 20.01
CA PHE A 367 5.54 -10.56 19.08
C PHE A 367 6.63 -11.26 18.26
N HIS A 368 6.38 -12.52 17.96
CA HIS A 368 7.17 -13.31 17.04
C HIS A 368 6.23 -14.09 16.13
N GLU A 369 6.41 -13.97 14.82
CA GLU A 369 5.67 -14.69 13.80
C GLU A 369 6.63 -15.52 12.96
N LYS A 370 6.32 -16.82 12.83
CA LYS A 370 6.95 -17.72 11.89
C LYS A 370 5.93 -18.13 10.85
N ARG A 371 6.16 -17.76 9.60
CA ARG A 371 5.33 -18.15 8.45
C ARG A 371 6.06 -19.25 7.68
N SER A 372 5.47 -20.42 7.61
CA SER A 372 5.96 -21.60 6.91
C SER A 372 5.06 -21.99 5.76
N ASP A 373 5.54 -22.91 4.92
CA ASP A 373 4.81 -23.42 3.77
C ASP A 373 4.42 -22.29 2.77
N ILE A 374 5.25 -21.24 2.67
CA ILE A 374 4.99 -20.11 1.76
C ILE A 374 5.09 -20.59 0.31
N LEU A 375 4.11 -20.19 -0.50
CA LEU A 375 4.05 -20.53 -1.91
C LEU A 375 5.11 -19.78 -2.71
N LEU A 376 5.99 -20.52 -3.34
CA LEU A 376 6.94 -20.01 -4.31
C LEU A 376 6.47 -20.37 -5.73
N ASP A 377 6.30 -19.36 -6.58
CA ASP A 377 5.95 -19.57 -7.98
C ASP A 377 7.11 -20.13 -8.78
N GLY A 378 6.86 -20.58 -10.01
CA GLY A 378 7.85 -21.23 -10.85
C GLY A 378 9.08 -20.39 -11.15
N GLY A 379 8.95 -19.06 -11.19
CA GLY A 379 10.06 -18.13 -11.43
C GLY A 379 11.01 -17.99 -10.22
N ARG A 380 10.55 -18.38 -9.05
CA ARG A 380 11.33 -18.34 -7.78
C ARG A 380 11.86 -19.71 -7.38
N ARG A 381 11.76 -20.70 -8.27
CA ARG A 381 12.22 -22.08 -8.04
C ARG A 381 13.63 -22.27 -8.56
N ALA A 382 14.46 -22.96 -7.78
CA ALA A 382 15.83 -23.33 -8.17
C ALA A 382 15.85 -24.50 -9.17
N ILE A 383 15.05 -24.41 -10.22
CA ILE A 383 14.98 -25.43 -11.28
C ILE A 383 15.74 -24.92 -12.52
N PRO A 384 16.72 -25.68 -13.01
CA PRO A 384 17.52 -25.26 -14.14
C PRO A 384 16.72 -25.05 -15.43
N ASP A 385 17.14 -24.11 -16.30
CA ASP A 385 16.47 -23.76 -17.55
C ASP A 385 16.30 -24.95 -18.52
N TYR A 386 17.18 -25.92 -18.46
CA TYR A 386 17.07 -27.14 -19.30
C TYR A 386 15.91 -28.06 -18.90
N PHE A 387 15.20 -27.77 -17.81
CA PHE A 387 13.94 -28.43 -17.51
C PHE A 387 12.89 -28.20 -18.61
N GLY A 388 13.00 -27.10 -19.36
CA GLY A 388 12.22 -26.83 -20.57
C GLY A 388 10.77 -26.43 -20.33
N ALA A 389 10.37 -26.21 -19.08
CA ALA A 389 9.04 -25.73 -18.69
C ALA A 389 9.13 -24.85 -17.42
N THR A 390 8.12 -24.03 -17.20
CA THR A 390 8.01 -23.29 -15.92
C THR A 390 7.71 -24.27 -14.80
N ALA A 391 8.49 -24.23 -13.74
CA ALA A 391 8.29 -25.09 -12.58
C ALA A 391 6.91 -24.84 -11.94
N PRO A 392 6.24 -25.86 -11.38
CA PRO A 392 4.99 -25.66 -10.67
C PRO A 392 5.21 -24.90 -9.35
N THR A 393 4.21 -24.13 -8.93
CA THR A 393 4.17 -23.49 -7.60
C THR A 393 4.24 -24.55 -6.50
N ALA A 394 5.02 -24.29 -5.45
CA ALA A 394 5.14 -25.21 -4.30
C ALA A 394 5.33 -24.45 -2.98
N ASN A 395 4.94 -25.09 -1.87
CA ASN A 395 5.09 -24.56 -0.51
C ASN A 395 6.50 -24.82 0.02
N LEU A 396 7.46 -23.93 -0.25
CA LEU A 396 8.89 -24.12 0.05
C LEU A 396 9.53 -22.94 0.78
N GLY A 397 8.81 -21.86 0.97
CA GLY A 397 9.35 -20.67 1.62
C GLY A 397 9.06 -20.63 3.12
N GLU A 398 9.99 -20.02 3.88
CA GLU A 398 9.82 -19.76 5.30
C GLU A 398 10.36 -18.38 5.65
N ILE A 399 9.60 -17.62 6.46
CA ILE A 399 9.91 -16.26 6.89
C ILE A 399 9.65 -16.15 8.38
N GLU A 400 10.50 -15.44 9.10
CA GLU A 400 10.27 -15.01 10.46
C GLU A 400 10.13 -13.48 10.53
N SER A 401 9.29 -13.02 11.44
CA SER A 401 9.14 -11.60 11.78
C SER A 401 9.03 -11.47 13.29
N GLU A 402 9.76 -10.53 13.86
CA GLU A 402 9.69 -10.26 15.29
C GLU A 402 9.70 -8.75 15.57
N GLY A 403 9.23 -8.38 16.74
CA GLY A 403 9.20 -6.97 17.10
C GLY A 403 8.58 -6.73 18.46
N TYR A 404 8.49 -5.45 18.78
CA TYR A 404 7.84 -4.99 20.01
C TYR A 404 7.02 -3.73 19.74
N GLU A 405 5.97 -3.58 20.52
CA GLU A 405 5.09 -2.41 20.52
C GLU A 405 5.02 -1.84 21.93
N PHE A 406 5.07 -0.54 22.01
CA PHE A 406 4.90 0.19 23.25
C PHE A 406 3.86 1.28 23.07
N GLU A 407 2.87 1.32 23.94
CA GLU A 407 1.88 2.37 24.01
C GLU A 407 1.86 2.98 25.40
N LEU A 408 1.91 4.31 25.49
CA LEU A 408 1.77 5.07 26.73
C LEU A 408 0.75 6.17 26.56
N ARG A 409 -0.24 6.20 27.44
CA ARG A 409 -1.24 7.26 27.55
C ARG A 409 -1.07 7.95 28.90
N TRP A 410 -1.22 9.26 28.91
CA TRP A 410 -1.24 10.04 30.14
C TRP A 410 -2.38 11.06 30.10
N ASN A 411 -2.99 11.31 31.24
CA ASN A 411 -4.07 12.27 31.38
C ASN A 411 -4.08 12.81 32.81
N LYS A 412 -3.88 14.13 32.96
CA LYS A 412 -3.86 14.81 34.24
C LYS A 412 -4.74 16.03 34.22
N VAL A 413 -5.60 16.15 35.21
CA VAL A 413 -6.38 17.36 35.48
C VAL A 413 -5.74 18.09 36.68
N LEU A 414 -5.40 19.37 36.47
CA LEU A 414 -4.79 20.26 37.44
C LEU A 414 -5.61 21.57 37.51
N GLY A 415 -6.63 21.61 38.37
CA GLY A 415 -7.57 22.74 38.39
C GLY A 415 -8.30 22.89 37.05
N ASP A 416 -8.13 24.02 36.38
CA ASP A 416 -8.75 24.31 35.08
C ASP A 416 -7.96 23.70 33.88
N TRP A 417 -6.79 23.12 34.13
CA TRP A 417 -5.94 22.56 33.12
C TRP A 417 -6.16 21.05 33.00
N ARG A 418 -6.31 20.57 31.79
CA ARG A 418 -6.22 19.16 31.45
C ARG A 418 -5.06 18.96 30.47
N ILE A 419 -4.08 18.19 30.89
CA ILE A 419 -2.91 17.83 30.08
C ILE A 419 -3.02 16.34 29.78
N TRP A 420 -2.97 15.99 28.51
CA TRP A 420 -3.12 14.60 28.08
C TRP A 420 -2.26 14.31 26.86
N GLY A 421 -1.99 13.06 26.64
CA GLY A 421 -1.27 12.62 25.47
C GLY A 421 -1.22 11.11 25.32
N ASN A 422 -0.70 10.71 24.18
CA ASN A 422 -0.47 9.33 23.79
C ASN A 422 0.86 9.27 23.04
N ALA A 423 1.66 8.27 23.31
CA ALA A 423 2.87 7.94 22.54
C ALA A 423 2.85 6.46 22.20
N SER A 424 3.14 6.12 20.97
CA SER A 424 3.31 4.74 20.53
C SER A 424 4.58 4.58 19.73
N LEU A 425 5.23 3.45 19.92
CA LEU A 425 6.42 3.01 19.21
C LEU A 425 6.21 1.55 18.79
N THR A 426 6.40 1.27 17.51
CA THR A 426 6.44 -0.09 16.97
C THR A 426 7.78 -0.33 16.33
N HIS A 427 8.43 -1.42 16.70
CA HIS A 427 9.59 -1.98 16.02
C HIS A 427 9.22 -3.33 15.43
N ALA A 428 9.52 -3.55 14.16
CA ALA A 428 9.31 -4.81 13.49
C ALA A 428 10.42 -5.07 12.47
N GLU A 429 10.97 -6.26 12.51
CA GLU A 429 11.91 -6.72 11.49
C GLU A 429 11.51 -8.09 10.96
N SER A 430 11.95 -8.39 9.76
CA SER A 430 11.64 -9.66 9.10
C SER A 430 12.91 -10.28 8.52
N LYS A 431 12.90 -11.60 8.43
CA LYS A 431 14.01 -12.36 7.87
C LYS A 431 13.48 -13.54 7.05
N VAL A 432 13.97 -13.68 5.83
CA VAL A 432 13.75 -14.87 5.02
C VAL A 432 14.62 -16.00 5.62
N ILE A 433 13.99 -17.08 6.05
CA ILE A 433 14.69 -18.24 6.63
C ILE A 433 15.00 -19.24 5.52
N GLU A 434 14.01 -19.53 4.68
CA GLU A 434 14.15 -20.49 3.59
C GLU A 434 13.51 -19.94 2.32
N ALA A 435 14.25 -20.09 1.22
CA ALA A 435 13.81 -19.87 -0.15
C ALA A 435 14.42 -20.95 -1.03
N ASP A 436 13.73 -21.33 -2.10
CA ASP A 436 14.22 -22.31 -3.06
C ASP A 436 15.28 -21.67 -3.96
N GLU A 437 16.51 -21.59 -3.51
CA GLU A 437 17.61 -20.90 -4.18
C GLU A 437 18.72 -21.86 -4.65
N PRO A 438 19.34 -21.59 -5.82
CA PRO A 438 20.46 -22.38 -6.30
C PRO A 438 21.58 -22.49 -5.26
N MET A 439 22.09 -23.71 -5.04
CA MET A 439 23.13 -23.98 -4.04
C MET A 439 24.40 -23.12 -4.28
N LEU A 440 24.76 -22.90 -5.53
CA LEU A 440 25.96 -22.16 -5.94
C LEU A 440 25.76 -20.65 -5.96
N LYS A 441 24.55 -20.14 -5.68
CA LYS A 441 24.29 -18.70 -5.60
C LYS A 441 25.12 -18.08 -4.46
N PRO A 442 25.91 -17.02 -4.72
CA PRO A 442 26.72 -16.37 -3.67
C PRO A 442 25.89 -15.94 -2.48
N ALA A 443 26.45 -16.03 -1.26
CA ALA A 443 25.73 -15.75 -0.02
C ALA A 443 25.16 -14.30 0.04
N TYR A 444 25.85 -13.31 -0.54
CA TYR A 444 25.39 -11.93 -0.56
C TYR A 444 24.16 -11.74 -1.48
N GLN A 445 23.98 -12.59 -2.49
CA GLN A 445 22.83 -12.54 -3.39
C GLN A 445 21.64 -13.37 -2.93
N LYS A 446 21.81 -14.28 -1.97
CA LYS A 446 20.71 -15.10 -1.44
C LYS A 446 19.70 -14.23 -0.71
N GLU A 447 18.41 -14.51 -0.91
CA GLU A 447 17.34 -13.93 -0.12
C GLU A 447 17.35 -14.49 1.31
N ALA A 448 17.66 -15.79 1.46
CA ALA A 448 17.77 -16.43 2.76
C ALA A 448 18.82 -15.73 3.65
N GLY A 449 18.41 -15.41 4.88
CA GLY A 449 19.20 -14.65 5.85
C GLY A 449 19.06 -13.13 5.76
N LYS A 450 18.30 -12.60 4.80
CA LYS A 450 18.06 -11.17 4.59
C LYS A 450 16.62 -10.78 4.97
N ALA A 451 16.37 -9.49 5.11
CA ALA A 451 15.01 -8.97 5.28
C ALA A 451 14.15 -9.22 4.03
N ILE A 452 12.83 -9.34 4.21
CA ILE A 452 11.90 -9.39 3.08
C ILE A 452 12.03 -8.08 2.29
N ASN A 453 12.18 -8.18 0.96
CA ASN A 453 12.41 -7.03 0.08
C ASN A 453 13.64 -6.21 0.46
N GLN A 454 14.72 -6.89 0.86
CA GLN A 454 16.01 -6.25 1.08
C GLN A 454 16.40 -5.40 -0.13
N THR A 455 16.85 -4.19 0.11
CA THR A 455 17.37 -3.32 -0.95
C THR A 455 18.70 -3.85 -1.46
N TYR A 456 18.81 -3.99 -2.78
CA TYR A 456 20.05 -4.32 -3.48
C TYR A 456 20.45 -3.16 -4.37
N SER A 457 21.75 -2.89 -4.46
CA SER A 457 22.27 -1.79 -5.27
C SER A 457 23.69 -2.04 -5.71
N TYR A 458 24.09 -1.37 -6.77
CA TYR A 458 25.49 -1.29 -7.17
C TYR A 458 26.26 -0.34 -6.26
N VAL A 459 27.45 -0.71 -5.84
CA VAL A 459 28.30 0.15 -5.04
C VAL A 459 28.96 1.19 -5.92
N ASP A 460 28.67 2.46 -5.66
CA ASP A 460 29.25 3.63 -6.33
C ASP A 460 30.65 3.92 -5.77
N LYS A 461 31.64 4.12 -6.65
CA LYS A 461 33.03 4.46 -6.31
C LYS A 461 33.43 5.87 -6.78
N GLY A 462 32.50 6.69 -7.20
CA GLY A 462 32.75 8.03 -7.73
C GLY A 462 32.52 8.11 -9.24
N TYR A 463 33.21 9.02 -9.90
CA TYR A 463 33.02 9.31 -11.32
C TYR A 463 34.27 8.98 -12.13
N TYR A 464 34.08 8.57 -13.37
CA TYR A 464 35.14 8.62 -14.37
C TYR A 464 35.49 10.08 -14.64
N ASN A 465 36.71 10.51 -14.31
CA ASN A 465 37.13 11.89 -14.50
C ASN A 465 37.83 12.12 -15.85
N THR A 466 38.35 11.06 -16.42
CA THR A 466 39.09 11.11 -17.70
C THR A 466 38.63 9.98 -18.64
N TRP A 467 38.95 10.16 -19.93
CA TRP A 467 38.76 9.10 -20.92
C TRP A 467 39.64 7.89 -20.65
N ASP A 468 40.85 8.07 -20.13
CA ASP A 468 41.76 6.98 -19.82
C ASP A 468 41.20 6.11 -18.68
N GLU A 469 40.61 6.72 -17.62
CA GLU A 469 39.91 5.99 -16.58
C GLU A 469 38.71 5.22 -17.14
N LEU A 470 37.95 5.81 -18.05
CA LEU A 470 36.80 5.17 -18.67
C LEU A 470 37.21 3.97 -19.55
N TYR A 471 38.23 4.14 -20.41
CA TYR A 471 38.70 3.07 -21.27
C TYR A 471 39.43 1.95 -20.53
N GLY A 472 40.06 2.28 -19.38
CA GLY A 472 40.66 1.29 -18.50
C GLY A 472 39.70 0.63 -17.52
N SER A 473 38.42 0.97 -17.56
CA SER A 473 37.44 0.47 -16.60
C SER A 473 36.92 -0.93 -16.95
N THR A 474 36.34 -1.59 -15.93
CA THR A 474 35.63 -2.87 -16.10
C THR A 474 34.49 -2.73 -17.11
N ALA A 475 34.42 -3.70 -18.02
CA ALA A 475 33.34 -3.75 -19.02
C ALA A 475 31.96 -4.01 -18.36
N HIS A 476 30.90 -3.55 -19.01
CA HIS A 476 29.54 -3.89 -18.58
C HIS A 476 28.94 -4.92 -19.57
N ASP A 477 28.05 -5.78 -19.09
CA ASP A 477 27.33 -6.75 -19.91
C ASP A 477 26.25 -6.11 -20.80
N THR A 478 25.93 -4.85 -20.55
CA THR A 478 25.00 -4.05 -21.36
C THR A 478 25.74 -3.14 -22.31
N ASN A 479 25.02 -2.59 -23.29
CA ASN A 479 25.60 -1.67 -24.26
C ASN A 479 26.13 -0.39 -23.59
N ASP A 480 27.45 -0.22 -23.62
CA ASP A 480 28.19 0.86 -22.95
C ASP A 480 28.43 2.09 -23.83
N GLN A 481 27.91 2.12 -25.04
CA GLN A 481 28.16 3.19 -25.99
C GLN A 481 27.86 4.60 -25.51
N PHE A 482 27.08 4.71 -24.45
CA PHE A 482 26.69 6.00 -23.86
C PHE A 482 27.49 6.38 -22.61
N ARG A 483 28.46 5.58 -22.18
CA ARG A 483 29.34 5.98 -21.08
C ARG A 483 30.27 7.14 -21.48
N LEU A 484 30.38 8.10 -20.61
CA LEU A 484 31.24 9.27 -20.76
C LEU A 484 31.93 9.59 -19.42
N PRO A 485 33.06 10.35 -19.42
CA PRO A 485 33.51 10.97 -18.20
C PRO A 485 32.39 11.73 -17.51
N GLY A 486 32.30 11.64 -16.18
CA GLY A 486 31.15 12.12 -15.41
C GLY A 486 30.06 11.09 -15.17
N ASN A 487 30.17 9.88 -15.67
CA ASN A 487 29.36 8.73 -15.27
C ASN A 487 29.96 8.03 -14.04
N TYR A 488 29.14 7.23 -13.33
CA TYR A 488 29.57 6.51 -12.15
C TYR A 488 30.50 5.35 -12.45
N ILE A 489 31.49 5.19 -11.57
CA ILE A 489 32.27 3.95 -11.46
C ILE A 489 31.48 2.99 -10.56
N ILE A 490 31.10 1.85 -11.11
CA ILE A 490 30.44 0.77 -10.37
C ILE A 490 31.52 -0.23 -9.95
N LEU A 491 31.46 -0.68 -8.70
CA LEU A 491 32.33 -1.73 -8.19
C LEU A 491 31.96 -3.07 -8.84
N ASP A 492 32.94 -3.71 -9.46
CA ASP A 492 32.93 -5.13 -9.79
C ASP A 492 33.08 -5.90 -8.48
N TYR A 493 31.94 -6.33 -7.93
CA TYR A 493 31.90 -6.87 -6.57
C TYR A 493 32.35 -8.33 -6.50
N ASP A 494 32.02 -9.13 -7.50
CA ASP A 494 32.41 -10.54 -7.60
C ASP A 494 33.78 -10.72 -8.27
N ALA A 495 34.36 -9.63 -8.81
CA ALA A 495 35.66 -9.56 -9.43
C ALA A 495 35.81 -10.50 -10.65
N ASP A 496 34.71 -10.70 -11.39
CA ASP A 496 34.72 -11.52 -12.61
C ASP A 496 35.21 -10.77 -13.87
N GLY A 497 35.42 -9.45 -13.75
CA GLY A 497 35.90 -8.56 -14.82
C GLY A 497 34.80 -7.98 -15.70
N VAL A 498 33.52 -8.18 -15.36
CA VAL A 498 32.37 -7.64 -16.09
C VAL A 498 31.31 -7.16 -15.13
N ILE A 499 30.87 -5.92 -15.21
CA ILE A 499 29.75 -5.44 -14.39
C ILE A 499 28.45 -6.06 -14.90
N THR A 500 27.81 -6.86 -14.04
CA THR A 500 26.57 -7.59 -14.30
C THR A 500 25.54 -7.31 -13.19
N GLN A 501 24.37 -7.96 -13.21
CA GLN A 501 23.44 -7.93 -12.09
C GLN A 501 24.02 -8.59 -10.82
N ASN A 502 25.04 -9.43 -10.96
CA ASN A 502 25.71 -10.09 -9.84
C ASN A 502 26.48 -9.12 -8.94
N ASP A 503 26.80 -7.92 -9.43
CA ASP A 503 27.49 -6.89 -8.63
C ASP A 503 26.56 -6.10 -7.71
N GLN A 504 25.27 -6.39 -7.73
CA GLN A 504 24.34 -5.81 -6.75
C GLN A 504 24.50 -6.49 -5.40
N VAL A 505 24.69 -5.69 -4.37
CA VAL A 505 24.85 -6.15 -2.99
C VAL A 505 23.72 -5.65 -2.11
N PRO A 506 23.38 -6.36 -1.02
CA PRO A 506 22.43 -5.85 -0.05
C PRO A 506 22.96 -4.57 0.60
N TYR A 507 22.17 -3.53 0.62
CA TYR A 507 22.55 -2.21 1.11
C TYR A 507 21.43 -1.57 1.93
N GLY A 508 21.80 -1.04 3.11
CA GLY A 508 20.86 -0.35 3.98
C GLY A 508 19.68 -1.21 4.45
N TYR A 509 18.59 -0.55 4.71
CA TYR A 509 17.32 -1.16 5.12
C TYR A 509 16.41 -1.42 3.91
N THR A 510 15.27 -2.03 4.17
CA THR A 510 14.20 -2.16 3.16
C THR A 510 13.48 -0.81 2.95
N GLY A 511 12.64 -0.72 1.91
CA GLY A 511 11.76 0.42 1.71
C GLY A 511 10.60 0.53 2.72
N ILE A 512 10.45 -0.46 3.62
CA ILE A 512 9.46 -0.48 4.70
C ILE A 512 10.20 -0.16 6.01
N PRO A 513 9.79 0.89 6.76
CA PRO A 513 10.43 1.25 8.01
C PRO A 513 10.34 0.12 9.05
N GLN A 514 11.46 -0.17 9.74
CA GLN A 514 11.43 -1.07 10.89
C GLN A 514 10.82 -0.41 12.12
N ASN A 515 11.04 0.91 12.29
CA ASN A 515 10.48 1.65 13.41
C ASN A 515 9.46 2.67 12.94
N SER A 516 8.33 2.71 13.61
CA SER A 516 7.33 3.77 13.48
C SER A 516 6.96 4.34 14.84
N MET A 517 6.84 5.65 14.92
CA MET A 517 6.51 6.36 16.15
C MET A 517 5.39 7.36 15.90
N ASN A 518 4.49 7.46 16.86
CA ASN A 518 3.44 8.47 16.88
C ASN A 518 3.37 9.06 18.28
N ALA A 519 3.35 10.39 18.38
CA ALA A 519 3.19 11.09 19.64
C ALA A 519 2.15 12.18 19.50
N GLN A 520 1.22 12.18 20.43
CA GLN A 520 0.13 13.16 20.52
C GLN A 520 0.20 13.86 21.86
N PHE A 521 0.01 15.16 21.85
CA PHE A 521 -0.05 15.97 23.06
C PHE A 521 -1.18 16.98 22.95
N GLY A 522 -1.97 17.07 24.00
CA GLY A 522 -3.10 18.00 24.12
C GLY A 522 -3.13 18.72 25.45
N VAL A 523 -3.55 19.97 25.40
CA VAL A 523 -3.79 20.82 26.58
C VAL A 523 -5.15 21.50 26.42
N ASP A 524 -6.01 21.33 27.41
CA ASP A 524 -7.27 22.05 27.51
C ASP A 524 -7.24 23.01 28.73
N TRP A 525 -7.66 24.26 28.52
CA TRP A 525 -7.69 25.29 29.58
C TRP A 525 -8.79 26.33 29.31
N LYS A 526 -9.78 26.43 30.21
CA LYS A 526 -10.84 27.45 30.19
C LYS A 526 -11.48 27.71 28.82
N GLY A 527 -11.72 26.65 28.05
CA GLY A 527 -12.28 26.72 26.70
C GLY A 527 -11.25 26.72 25.58
N TRP A 528 -9.99 26.99 25.88
CA TRP A 528 -8.88 26.76 24.92
C TRP A 528 -8.55 25.29 24.83
N SER A 529 -8.28 24.81 23.63
CA SER A 529 -7.76 23.48 23.34
C SER A 529 -6.58 23.61 22.38
N PHE A 530 -5.46 23.06 22.77
CA PHE A 530 -4.28 22.93 21.93
C PHE A 530 -3.97 21.45 21.72
N PHE A 531 -3.69 21.04 20.51
CA PHE A 531 -3.36 19.66 20.14
C PHE A 531 -2.26 19.62 19.11
N VAL A 532 -1.30 18.71 19.26
CA VAL A 532 -0.27 18.42 18.28
C VAL A 532 -0.08 16.92 18.12
N GLN A 533 0.26 16.51 16.92
CA GLN A 533 0.60 15.12 16.59
C GLN A 533 1.89 15.09 15.77
N PHE A 534 2.82 14.31 16.24
CA PHE A 534 4.05 13.96 15.54
C PHE A 534 3.94 12.52 15.04
N TYR A 535 4.49 12.29 13.85
CA TYR A 535 4.66 10.97 13.28
C TYR A 535 6.06 10.87 12.68
N GLY A 536 6.73 9.77 12.93
CA GLY A 536 8.09 9.55 12.44
C GLY A 536 8.34 8.08 12.14
N VAL A 537 9.33 7.85 11.31
CA VAL A 537 9.85 6.53 10.98
C VAL A 537 11.36 6.57 10.92
N ASN A 538 12.01 5.44 11.19
CA ASN A 538 13.44 5.27 10.94
C ASN A 538 13.79 3.82 10.56
N ASN A 539 15.04 3.54 10.31
CA ASN A 539 15.51 2.26 9.76
C ASN A 539 14.78 1.94 8.45
N VAL A 540 14.88 2.83 7.48
CA VAL A 540 14.27 2.70 6.17
C VAL A 540 15.18 3.27 5.11
N THR A 541 15.35 2.59 3.99
CA THR A 541 16.10 3.09 2.84
C THR A 541 15.12 3.51 1.75
N ARG A 542 15.37 4.67 1.17
CA ARG A 542 14.59 5.19 0.06
C ARG A 542 15.46 5.41 -1.16
N PHE A 543 15.01 4.87 -2.27
CA PHE A 543 15.60 5.16 -3.58
C PHE A 543 15.01 6.46 -4.13
N VAL A 544 15.87 7.44 -4.43
CA VAL A 544 15.48 8.69 -5.08
C VAL A 544 16.31 8.86 -6.34
N ASN A 545 15.68 8.69 -7.48
CA ASN A 545 16.35 8.88 -8.76
C ASN A 545 16.46 10.38 -9.06
N LEU A 546 17.65 10.93 -8.90
CA LEU A 546 17.97 12.33 -9.16
C LEU A 546 18.65 12.55 -10.52
N ALA A 547 18.96 11.48 -11.24
CA ALA A 547 19.86 11.54 -12.39
C ALA A 547 19.18 11.38 -13.74
N SER A 548 17.90 11.67 -13.90
CA SER A 548 17.31 11.58 -15.23
C SER A 548 17.49 12.86 -16.05
N PHE A 549 18.71 13.13 -16.45
CA PHE A 549 18.88 13.95 -17.64
C PHE A 549 18.60 13.08 -18.86
N GLU A 550 17.38 13.10 -19.32
CA GLU A 550 16.99 12.52 -20.59
C GLU A 550 16.88 13.63 -21.64
N GLU A 551 16.93 13.27 -22.90
CA GLU A 551 16.93 14.18 -24.04
C GLU A 551 15.82 15.27 -24.01
N PHE A 552 14.78 15.11 -23.22
CA PHE A 552 13.64 16.00 -23.14
C PHE A 552 13.20 16.28 -21.72
N ARG A 553 14.00 15.91 -20.74
CA ARG A 553 13.65 16.05 -19.33
C ARG A 553 14.73 16.78 -18.57
N ASN A 554 14.34 17.69 -17.72
CA ASN A 554 15.18 18.37 -16.79
C ASN A 554 14.91 17.91 -15.38
N ILE A 555 15.96 17.67 -14.61
CA ILE A 555 15.88 17.46 -13.16
C ILE A 555 16.40 18.67 -12.44
N SER A 556 15.70 19.75 -12.60
CA SER A 556 16.10 20.99 -11.99
C SER A 556 15.65 21.19 -10.55
N TYR A 557 14.91 20.24 -9.97
CA TYR A 557 14.43 20.37 -8.59
C TYR A 557 15.45 19.90 -7.53
N TYR A 558 16.57 19.31 -7.93
CA TYR A 558 17.62 18.94 -7.03
C TYR A 558 18.61 20.07 -6.86
N GLU A 559 18.65 20.64 -5.67
CA GLU A 559 19.66 21.64 -5.28
C GLU A 559 20.98 20.93 -4.95
N GLY A 560 21.76 20.62 -5.97
CA GLY A 560 23.07 19.99 -5.82
C GLY A 560 23.99 20.36 -6.96
N SER A 561 25.27 20.09 -6.76
CA SER A 561 26.26 20.26 -7.80
C SER A 561 26.25 19.07 -8.75
N TYR A 562 26.46 19.31 -10.03
CA TYR A 562 26.66 18.26 -11.03
C TYR A 562 28.12 18.18 -11.47
N TRP A 563 28.50 16.99 -11.92
CA TRP A 563 29.84 16.73 -12.36
C TRP A 563 30.19 17.55 -13.61
N ASP A 564 31.35 18.20 -13.57
CA ASP A 564 32.05 18.76 -14.72
C ASP A 564 33.57 18.61 -14.51
N LYS A 565 34.37 18.99 -15.50
CA LYS A 565 35.84 18.86 -15.43
C LYS A 565 36.51 19.68 -14.32
N TYR A 566 35.81 20.63 -13.73
CA TYR A 566 36.26 21.46 -12.61
C TYR A 566 35.64 21.05 -11.28
N ASN A 567 34.58 20.28 -11.32
CA ASN A 567 33.86 19.76 -10.15
C ASN A 567 33.70 18.24 -10.25
N THR A 568 34.78 17.53 -9.98
CA THR A 568 34.86 16.07 -10.12
C THR A 568 34.29 15.30 -8.92
N ASN A 569 33.92 15.97 -7.83
CA ASN A 569 33.31 15.39 -6.64
C ASN A 569 31.90 15.97 -6.43
N ALA A 570 31.09 15.91 -7.46
CA ALA A 570 29.75 16.46 -7.47
C ALA A 570 28.70 15.51 -6.85
N ASP A 571 27.53 16.06 -6.55
CA ASP A 571 26.41 15.30 -5.98
C ASP A 571 25.73 14.40 -7.00
N VAL A 572 25.66 14.84 -8.26
CA VAL A 572 24.99 14.13 -9.38
C VAL A 572 25.92 14.02 -10.59
N PRO A 573 25.70 13.07 -11.51
CA PRO A 573 26.54 12.89 -12.70
C PRO A 573 26.43 14.06 -13.67
N MET A 574 27.28 14.04 -14.67
CA MET A 574 27.28 15.01 -15.75
C MET A 574 25.92 15.05 -16.47
N PRO A 575 25.28 16.23 -16.57
CA PRO A 575 24.08 16.40 -17.38
C PRO A 575 24.38 16.16 -18.86
N ARG A 576 23.49 15.47 -19.56
CA ARG A 576 23.64 15.25 -20.99
C ARG A 576 22.34 14.91 -21.67
N TRP A 577 22.32 15.09 -23.00
CA TRP A 577 21.27 14.63 -23.87
C TRP A 577 21.39 13.11 -24.08
N GLY A 578 20.31 12.41 -23.93
CA GLY A 578 20.23 10.96 -24.11
C GLY A 578 20.04 10.19 -22.81
N ALA A 579 19.43 9.02 -22.93
CA ALA A 579 19.13 8.18 -21.78
C ALA A 579 20.41 7.62 -21.15
N LEU A 580 20.49 7.71 -19.82
CA LEU A 580 21.48 6.96 -19.05
C LEU A 580 21.11 5.47 -19.07
N GLN A 581 22.13 4.62 -19.14
CA GLN A 581 21.93 3.19 -18.94
C GLN A 581 21.33 2.93 -17.55
N SER A 582 20.41 1.97 -17.45
CA SER A 582 19.70 1.68 -16.21
C SER A 582 20.61 1.39 -15.00
N ARG A 583 21.79 0.83 -15.22
CA ARG A 583 22.77 0.57 -14.15
C ARG A 583 23.35 1.84 -13.54
N TYR A 584 23.49 2.90 -14.30
CA TYR A 584 24.01 4.18 -13.78
C TYR A 584 23.00 4.90 -12.88
N THR A 585 21.74 4.50 -12.93
CA THR A 585 20.67 5.10 -12.11
C THR A 585 20.27 4.24 -10.91
N GLN A 586 21.01 3.16 -10.62
CA GLN A 586 20.70 2.20 -9.56
C GLN A 586 21.83 2.04 -8.52
N GLY A 587 22.75 2.97 -8.46
CA GLY A 587 23.87 2.95 -7.52
C GLY A 587 23.48 3.38 -6.09
N THR A 588 24.35 3.06 -5.12
CA THR A 588 24.17 3.43 -3.70
C THR A 588 24.03 4.93 -3.48
N ARG A 589 24.52 5.76 -4.39
CA ARG A 589 24.37 7.23 -4.34
C ARG A 589 22.91 7.69 -4.38
N TYR A 590 22.01 6.89 -4.94
CA TYR A 590 20.57 7.18 -5.00
C TYR A 590 19.80 6.61 -3.82
N LEU A 591 20.49 5.94 -2.90
CA LEU A 591 19.89 5.38 -1.69
C LEU A 591 20.10 6.37 -0.53
N TYR A 592 19.01 6.88 -0.04
CA TYR A 592 18.97 7.82 1.07
C TYR A 592 18.45 7.17 2.33
N ASP A 593 18.86 7.70 3.48
CA ASP A 593 18.16 7.42 4.73
C ASP A 593 16.77 8.05 4.66
N GLY A 594 15.76 7.19 4.52
CA GLY A 594 14.36 7.56 4.42
C GLY A 594 13.71 7.94 5.76
N SER A 595 14.50 8.05 6.82
CA SER A 595 14.03 8.44 8.16
C SER A 595 13.49 9.86 8.19
N TYR A 596 12.41 10.07 8.90
CA TYR A 596 11.85 11.41 9.10
C TYR A 596 11.02 11.52 10.38
N LEU A 597 10.88 12.76 10.85
CA LEU A 597 9.89 13.18 11.83
C LEU A 597 9.04 14.29 11.23
N ARG A 598 7.72 14.17 11.34
CA ARG A 598 6.76 15.13 10.78
C ARG A 598 5.82 15.64 11.87
N LEU A 599 5.65 16.97 11.93
CA LEU A 599 4.50 17.57 12.61
C LEU A 599 3.27 17.37 11.73
N LYS A 600 2.57 16.23 11.98
CA LYS A 600 1.51 15.72 11.13
C LYS A 600 0.24 16.54 11.23
N TYR A 601 -0.07 17.00 12.46
CA TYR A 601 -1.26 17.79 12.75
C TYR A 601 -1.01 18.73 13.93
N ALA A 602 -1.54 19.94 13.85
CA ALA A 602 -1.65 20.84 14.98
C ALA A 602 -2.99 21.57 14.92
N GLU A 603 -3.61 21.77 16.08
CA GLU A 603 -4.87 22.52 16.22
C GLU A 603 -4.83 23.44 17.42
N LEU A 604 -5.28 24.66 17.23
CA LEU A 604 -5.64 25.59 18.30
C LEU A 604 -7.12 25.93 18.18
N ALA A 605 -7.86 25.71 19.23
CA ALA A 605 -9.30 25.96 19.25
C ALA A 605 -9.73 26.69 20.51
N TYR A 606 -10.83 27.44 20.39
CA TYR A 606 -11.51 28.02 21.53
C TYR A 606 -13.02 27.69 21.50
N THR A 607 -13.52 27.15 22.59
CA THR A 607 -14.93 26.76 22.74
C THR A 607 -15.67 27.70 23.69
N PHE A 608 -16.64 28.39 23.16
CA PHE A 608 -17.57 29.18 23.95
C PHE A 608 -18.68 28.25 24.45
N ASN A 609 -18.62 27.88 25.70
CA ASN A 609 -19.65 27.07 26.36
C ASN A 609 -20.55 27.97 27.25
N SER A 610 -21.84 27.75 27.19
CA SER A 610 -22.82 28.32 28.15
C SER A 610 -22.75 29.83 28.36
N LYS A 611 -22.17 30.60 27.42
CA LYS A 611 -22.20 32.07 27.49
C LYS A 611 -23.60 32.56 27.18
N SER A 612 -24.04 33.60 27.89
CA SER A 612 -25.40 34.14 27.77
C SER A 612 -25.78 34.55 26.34
N TRP A 613 -24.85 35.10 25.57
CA TRP A 613 -25.07 35.48 24.20
C TRP A 613 -25.22 34.27 23.23
N ILE A 614 -24.52 33.13 23.49
CA ILE A 614 -24.67 31.89 22.72
C ILE A 614 -26.06 31.30 22.95
N LYS A 615 -26.49 31.24 24.22
CA LYS A 615 -27.84 30.75 24.56
C LYS A 615 -28.93 31.61 23.93
N LYS A 616 -28.74 32.94 23.85
CA LYS A 616 -29.69 33.84 23.18
C LYS A 616 -29.83 33.57 21.69
N LEU A 617 -28.78 32.97 21.05
CA LEU A 617 -28.79 32.55 19.66
C LEU A 617 -29.30 31.11 19.47
N GLY A 618 -29.82 30.46 20.51
CA GLY A 618 -30.34 29.10 20.45
C GLY A 618 -29.24 28.02 20.35
N MET A 619 -27.99 28.37 20.69
CA MET A 619 -26.85 27.48 20.60
C MET A 619 -26.38 27.02 22.01
N ASN A 620 -25.95 25.75 22.10
CA ASN A 620 -25.34 25.23 23.33
C ASN A 620 -23.83 25.54 23.38
N SER A 621 -23.13 25.43 22.27
CA SER A 621 -21.72 25.79 22.17
C SER A 621 -21.31 26.25 20.76
N LEU A 622 -20.28 27.10 20.72
CA LEU A 622 -19.60 27.52 19.52
C LEU A 622 -18.10 27.24 19.69
N ARG A 623 -17.54 26.39 18.87
CA ARG A 623 -16.08 26.14 18.78
C ARG A 623 -15.52 26.79 17.53
N LEU A 624 -14.51 27.64 17.70
CA LEU A 624 -13.70 28.20 16.63
C LEU A 624 -12.35 27.48 16.64
N TYR A 625 -11.82 27.12 15.49
CA TYR A 625 -10.54 26.44 15.41
C TYR A 625 -9.72 26.82 14.18
N VAL A 626 -8.42 26.73 14.35
CA VAL A 626 -7.42 26.74 13.28
C VAL A 626 -6.64 25.44 13.40
N ASN A 627 -6.52 24.70 12.32
CA ASN A 627 -5.68 23.52 12.29
C ASN A 627 -4.84 23.44 11.02
N GLY A 628 -3.79 22.65 11.09
CA GLY A 628 -2.93 22.39 9.95
C GLY A 628 -2.46 20.96 9.89
N ASN A 629 -2.26 20.49 8.67
CA ASN A 629 -1.74 19.15 8.40
C ASN A 629 -0.39 19.26 7.69
N ASN A 630 0.53 18.32 8.01
CA ASN A 630 1.86 18.21 7.40
C ASN A 630 2.66 19.51 7.51
N LEU A 631 2.69 20.13 8.70
CA LEU A 631 3.19 21.50 8.90
C LEU A 631 4.72 21.59 8.78
N PHE A 632 5.45 20.64 9.36
CA PHE A 632 6.89 20.60 9.34
C PHE A 632 7.40 19.17 9.12
N LEU A 633 8.51 19.05 8.42
CA LEU A 633 9.24 17.83 8.17
C LEU A 633 10.71 18.03 8.57
N TRP A 634 11.25 17.08 9.34
CA TRP A 634 12.67 16.92 9.61
C TRP A 634 13.11 15.61 8.97
N SER A 635 13.98 15.67 8.00
CA SER A 635 14.49 14.54 7.22
C SER A 635 15.81 14.90 6.56
N SER A 636 16.63 13.90 6.29
CA SER A 636 17.84 14.01 5.47
C SER A 636 17.59 13.70 3.99
N MET A 637 16.35 13.37 3.61
CA MET A 637 15.99 13.13 2.23
C MET A 637 16.06 14.42 1.38
N PRO A 638 16.43 14.31 0.12
CA PRO A 638 16.54 15.48 -0.77
C PRO A 638 15.21 16.12 -1.13
N ASP A 639 14.10 15.44 -0.87
CA ASP A 639 12.75 15.92 -1.08
C ASP A 639 11.91 15.80 0.19
N ASP A 640 10.75 16.44 0.25
CA ASP A 640 9.86 16.41 1.41
C ASP A 640 8.85 15.25 1.37
N ARG A 641 9.23 14.12 0.79
CA ARG A 641 8.36 12.96 0.69
C ARG A 641 8.57 12.00 1.84
N GLU A 642 7.50 11.41 2.29
CA GLU A 642 7.55 10.32 3.24
C GLU A 642 8.18 9.09 2.60
N SER A 643 8.86 8.26 3.36
CA SER A 643 9.60 7.09 2.85
C SER A 643 8.76 6.10 2.02
N ASN A 644 7.45 6.08 2.23
CA ASN A 644 6.51 5.21 1.53
C ASN A 644 5.74 5.91 0.39
N THR A 645 6.05 7.14 0.05
CA THR A 645 5.43 7.83 -1.09
C THR A 645 6.12 7.48 -2.39
N GLY A 646 5.39 7.54 -3.50
CA GLY A 646 5.88 7.18 -4.82
C GLY A 646 7.06 8.03 -5.31
N GLY A 647 7.65 7.62 -6.43
CA GLY A 647 8.88 8.16 -6.99
C GLY A 647 8.87 9.66 -7.34
N GLY A 648 9.98 10.17 -7.86
CA GLY A 648 10.32 11.58 -8.07
C GLY A 648 9.25 12.49 -8.70
N SER A 649 8.45 11.95 -9.62
CA SER A 649 7.37 12.70 -10.31
C SER A 649 5.98 12.56 -9.68
N ALA A 650 5.86 11.91 -8.52
CA ALA A 650 4.57 11.76 -7.85
C ALA A 650 4.09 13.09 -7.21
N TYR A 651 2.79 13.18 -6.97
CA TYR A 651 2.20 14.34 -6.34
C TYR A 651 2.83 14.62 -4.97
N PRO A 652 3.31 15.83 -4.67
CA PRO A 652 3.99 16.12 -3.41
C PRO A 652 3.05 16.10 -2.21
N THR A 653 3.60 15.85 -1.03
CA THR A 653 2.85 15.92 0.22
C THR A 653 2.32 17.33 0.46
N GLN A 654 1.01 17.45 0.62
CA GLN A 654 0.36 18.74 0.79
C GLN A 654 0.43 19.24 2.23
N ARG A 655 0.82 20.50 2.40
CA ARG A 655 0.58 21.26 3.63
C ARG A 655 -0.78 21.95 3.53
N ARG A 656 -1.62 21.76 4.55
CA ARG A 656 -2.96 22.38 4.60
C ARG A 656 -3.12 23.15 5.88
N VAL A 657 -3.75 24.31 5.80
CA VAL A 657 -4.21 25.09 6.94
C VAL A 657 -5.69 25.34 6.76
N ASN A 658 -6.49 25.03 7.78
CA ASN A 658 -7.93 25.19 7.78
C ASN A 658 -8.33 26.08 8.94
N VAL A 659 -9.32 26.94 8.69
CA VAL A 659 -10.03 27.71 9.69
C VAL A 659 -11.49 27.28 9.66
N GLY A 660 -12.07 27.02 10.80
CA GLY A 660 -13.44 26.53 10.85
C GLY A 660 -14.16 26.84 12.14
N PHE A 661 -15.46 26.57 12.13
CA PHE A 661 -16.29 26.65 13.31
C PHE A 661 -17.20 25.43 13.40
N ARG A 662 -17.57 25.07 14.64
CA ARG A 662 -18.54 24.03 14.93
C ARG A 662 -19.60 24.58 15.88
N LEU A 663 -20.85 24.45 15.48
CA LEU A 663 -22.02 24.82 16.27
C LEU A 663 -22.67 23.56 16.85
N THR A 664 -23.08 23.63 18.12
CA THR A 664 -23.95 22.64 18.73
C THR A 664 -25.23 23.38 19.17
N LEU A 665 -26.36 22.94 18.64
CA LEU A 665 -27.70 23.48 18.91
C LEU A 665 -28.34 22.77 20.07
#